data_08b1058fb8861f8d592c8d3e45c884a6
#
_entry.id   08b1058fb8861f8d592c8d3e45c884a6
#
_cell.length_a   1.000
_cell.length_b   1.000
_cell.length_c   1.000
_cell.angle_alpha   90.00
_cell.angle_beta   90.00
_cell.angle_gamma   90.00
#
_symmetry.space_group_name_H-M   'P 1'
#
loop_
_entity.id
_entity.type
_entity.pdbx_description
1 polymer ?
#
loop_
_entity_poly.entity_id
_entity_poly.type
_entity_poly.pdbx_seq_one_letter_code
_entity_poly.pdbx_strand_id
1 'polypeptide(L)'
;MRSGLDLNHIDKNVRPQDDLFRFMNGKWLNESKIPDDRASDGAFYWLYEQAEKQVKQIILDQAQLKAEVGSNAQKIGDLYNSFMDEEFIQAQGLSPIAADLKAAQSFKSLDEFLTLLGELEARGLSGLFYTYVSTDNKDSTKNIVYLGQSGLSLPDEAYYREDEYQEIRESFLAHIQKMFELAKLENPAQSAQAVLKIETKIASFHWDQVKDRDAELTYNKMDFDQLTKLAPTFNWPLWIEKSQTPAHVLSQVIVRQPSYLEGLGQLLSEFDLDAWRSWMSWHVLSGASPYLSSEFVNENFNFYGTTLSGIPKLKDRWKRAVGLVEGALGEAVGQIYVQRHFGEIAKERMVDLVKNLITAYRTSIAGLDWMSQETKEKAFVKLEKFTPKIGYPDKWRDYSKLSIKPKDLIGNLAAISKYSQEYEYAKIGKPVDKAEWYMTPQTVNAYYNPGMNEIVFPAAILQPPFFDVLADDDAANYGGIGAVIGHEIGHGFDDQGSKYDGDGNLVNWWSDADRAEFEKRTNKLIDQYNQLSPAAAPDVKVNGALTVGENIGDLGGLTIAYKAYEISLAGKQPPVIDGYTGAQRFFMGWAQSWRGKYRAEEVRRRIATDPHSPDEFRCNQIVANLDEFYRAFSVSEKDNHFMPADSRVRIW
;
A
#
# COMPACT_ATOMS: atom_id res chain seq x y z
N MET A 1 5.21 5.31 37.34
CA MET A 1 5.40 6.00 36.07
C MET A 1 5.09 5.00 34.94
N ARG A 2 4.39 5.44 33.91
CA ARG A 2 4.01 4.64 32.73
C ARG A 2 4.95 4.97 31.58
N SER A 3 5.67 3.96 31.09
CA SER A 3 6.68 4.13 30.03
C SER A 3 6.12 4.17 28.61
N GLY A 4 4.87 3.75 28.41
CA GLY A 4 4.30 3.52 27.08
C GLY A 4 4.75 2.21 26.41
N LEU A 5 5.55 1.39 27.10
CA LEU A 5 6.04 0.12 26.61
C LEU A 5 5.24 -1.06 27.20
N ASP A 6 5.01 -2.06 26.37
CA ASP A 6 4.45 -3.36 26.82
C ASP A 6 5.60 -4.35 27.12
N LEU A 7 6.06 -4.32 28.35
CA LEU A 7 7.19 -5.14 28.81
C LEU A 7 6.86 -6.63 28.98
N ASN A 8 5.58 -7.03 28.86
CA ASN A 8 5.15 -8.42 28.96
C ASN A 8 5.69 -9.31 27.83
N HIS A 9 6.11 -8.70 26.74
CA HIS A 9 6.57 -9.39 25.53
C HIS A 9 8.10 -9.55 25.43
N ILE A 10 8.84 -8.96 26.39
CA ILE A 10 10.31 -9.04 26.44
C ILE A 10 10.78 -10.48 26.66
N ASP A 11 11.75 -10.92 25.87
CA ASP A 11 12.54 -12.12 26.12
C ASP A 11 13.88 -11.72 26.78
N LYS A 12 13.98 -11.92 28.09
CA LYS A 12 15.17 -11.59 28.88
C LYS A 12 16.38 -12.48 28.59
N ASN A 13 16.21 -13.57 27.85
CA ASN A 13 17.31 -14.44 27.41
C ASN A 13 18.01 -13.89 26.16
N VAL A 14 17.41 -12.96 25.47
CA VAL A 14 17.98 -12.26 24.31
C VAL A 14 18.59 -10.94 24.76
N ARG A 15 19.78 -10.63 24.32
CA ARG A 15 20.43 -9.34 24.61
C ARG A 15 20.05 -8.33 23.54
N PRO A 16 19.67 -7.10 23.90
CA PRO A 16 19.34 -6.06 22.91
C PRO A 16 20.50 -5.69 21.99
N GLN A 17 21.75 -5.91 22.42
CA GLN A 17 22.95 -5.73 21.62
C GLN A 17 23.10 -6.76 20.50
N ASP A 18 22.45 -7.92 20.64
CA ASP A 18 22.51 -9.01 19.68
C ASP A 18 21.28 -9.08 18.77
N ASP A 19 20.09 -8.78 19.30
CA ASP A 19 18.82 -8.77 18.57
C ASP A 19 17.78 -7.94 19.36
N LEU A 20 17.66 -6.66 19.02
CA LEU A 20 16.71 -5.76 19.67
C LEU A 20 15.25 -6.17 19.38
N PHE A 21 14.97 -6.63 18.16
CA PHE A 21 13.64 -7.09 17.76
C PHE A 21 13.17 -8.26 18.62
N ARG A 22 14.01 -9.31 18.78
CA ARG A 22 13.68 -10.47 19.61
C ARG A 22 13.79 -10.18 21.10
N PHE A 23 14.67 -9.28 21.53
CA PHE A 23 14.67 -8.80 22.91
C PHE A 23 13.30 -8.24 23.30
N MET A 24 12.79 -7.30 22.52
CA MET A 24 11.53 -6.62 22.87
C MET A 24 10.29 -7.48 22.64
N ASN A 25 10.30 -8.34 21.62
CA ASN A 25 9.12 -9.06 21.14
C ASN A 25 9.22 -10.60 21.30
N GLY A 26 10.34 -11.16 21.77
CA GLY A 26 10.66 -12.57 21.68
C GLY A 26 9.68 -13.48 22.41
N LYS A 27 9.21 -13.09 23.59
CA LYS A 27 8.19 -13.86 24.29
C LYS A 27 6.89 -13.95 23.48
N TRP A 28 6.42 -12.82 22.91
CA TRP A 28 5.24 -12.81 22.05
C TRP A 28 5.48 -13.66 20.79
N LEU A 29 6.65 -13.54 20.14
CA LEU A 29 7.00 -14.32 18.96
C LEU A 29 6.96 -15.84 19.23
N ASN A 30 7.36 -16.26 20.42
CA ASN A 30 7.39 -17.68 20.82
C ASN A 30 6.00 -18.20 21.22
N GLU A 31 5.21 -17.40 21.93
CA GLU A 31 3.93 -17.82 22.51
C GLU A 31 2.73 -17.59 21.58
N SER A 32 2.77 -16.55 20.72
CA SER A 32 1.66 -16.22 19.83
C SER A 32 1.56 -17.16 18.64
N LYS A 33 0.33 -17.33 18.15
CA LYS A 33 0.05 -17.99 16.87
C LYS A 33 -0.59 -16.96 15.94
N ILE A 34 -0.19 -16.98 14.68
CA ILE A 34 -0.88 -16.22 13.64
C ILE A 34 -2.30 -16.80 13.54
N PRO A 35 -3.36 -16.00 13.71
CA PRO A 35 -4.73 -16.44 13.51
C PRO A 35 -4.93 -17.12 12.16
N ASP A 36 -5.83 -18.10 12.10
CA ASP A 36 -6.01 -18.91 10.90
C ASP A 36 -6.60 -18.13 9.71
N ASP A 37 -7.22 -16.98 9.96
CA ASP A 37 -7.87 -16.14 8.94
C ASP A 37 -6.97 -15.03 8.35
N ARG A 38 -5.64 -15.10 8.60
CA ARG A 38 -4.67 -14.12 8.08
C ARG A 38 -3.27 -14.70 7.89
N ALA A 39 -2.47 -13.99 7.08
CA ALA A 39 -1.09 -14.38 6.74
C ALA A 39 -0.05 -13.88 7.75
N SER A 40 -0.43 -12.92 8.61
CA SER A 40 0.48 -12.25 9.54
C SER A 40 -0.25 -11.75 10.77
N ASP A 41 0.51 -11.45 11.84
CA ASP A 41 0.02 -10.84 13.07
C ASP A 41 1.07 -9.93 13.68
N GLY A 42 0.67 -8.97 14.53
CA GLY A 42 1.59 -8.02 15.16
C GLY A 42 0.97 -6.74 15.65
N ALA A 43 1.79 -5.71 15.88
CA ALA A 43 1.38 -4.43 16.45
C ALA A 43 0.37 -3.70 15.55
N PHE A 44 0.63 -3.63 14.24
CA PHE A 44 -0.29 -3.05 13.26
C PHE A 44 -1.60 -3.82 13.17
N TYR A 45 -1.54 -5.16 13.18
CA TYR A 45 -2.72 -6.01 13.11
C TYR A 45 -3.60 -5.91 14.36
N TRP A 46 -2.98 -5.75 15.52
CA TRP A 46 -3.74 -5.53 16.74
C TRP A 46 -4.57 -4.24 16.67
N LEU A 47 -3.98 -3.13 16.20
CA LEU A 47 -4.72 -1.87 15.97
C LEU A 47 -5.77 -2.02 14.86
N TYR A 48 -5.41 -2.66 13.75
CA TYR A 48 -6.35 -2.93 12.67
C TYR A 48 -7.59 -3.70 13.17
N GLU A 49 -7.41 -4.74 13.99
CA GLU A 49 -8.55 -5.47 14.58
C GLU A 49 -9.41 -4.61 15.51
N GLN A 50 -8.81 -3.69 16.26
CA GLN A 50 -9.57 -2.75 17.08
C GLN A 50 -10.40 -1.81 16.21
N ALA A 51 -9.78 -1.22 15.19
CA ALA A 51 -10.47 -0.36 14.23
C ALA A 51 -11.58 -1.13 13.49
N GLU A 52 -11.32 -2.36 13.03
CA GLU A 52 -12.30 -3.23 12.36
C GLU A 52 -13.53 -3.52 13.23
N LYS A 53 -13.33 -3.80 14.53
CA LYS A 53 -14.44 -4.00 15.48
C LYS A 53 -15.24 -2.72 15.71
N GLN A 54 -14.58 -1.57 15.81
CA GLN A 54 -15.22 -0.26 15.97
C GLN A 54 -16.00 0.11 14.71
N VAL A 55 -15.43 -0.09 13.53
CA VAL A 55 -16.08 0.12 12.23
C VAL A 55 -17.26 -0.83 12.05
N LYS A 56 -17.11 -2.11 12.41
CA LYS A 56 -18.24 -3.07 12.41
C LYS A 56 -19.42 -2.54 13.22
N GLN A 57 -19.17 -2.03 14.44
CA GLN A 57 -20.25 -1.51 15.27
C GLN A 57 -20.91 -0.30 14.62
N ILE A 58 -20.15 0.61 14.01
CA ILE A 58 -20.69 1.75 13.27
C ILE A 58 -21.59 1.26 12.13
N ILE A 59 -21.12 0.31 11.32
CA ILE A 59 -21.89 -0.24 10.19
C ILE A 59 -23.20 -0.88 10.66
N LEU A 60 -23.14 -1.68 11.73
CA LEU A 60 -24.34 -2.32 12.30
C LEU A 60 -25.35 -1.30 12.84
N ASP A 61 -24.87 -0.25 13.51
CA ASP A 61 -25.74 0.84 13.98
C ASP A 61 -26.45 1.53 12.80
N GLN A 62 -25.71 1.81 11.70
CA GLN A 62 -26.30 2.41 10.50
C GLN A 62 -27.31 1.47 9.82
N ALA A 63 -26.99 0.17 9.73
CA ALA A 63 -27.87 -0.84 9.12
C ALA A 63 -29.19 -1.06 9.86
N GLN A 64 -29.24 -0.72 11.15
CA GLN A 64 -30.47 -0.82 11.98
C GLN A 64 -31.34 0.44 11.90
N LEU A 65 -30.84 1.54 11.37
CA LEU A 65 -31.60 2.77 11.23
C LEU A 65 -32.69 2.62 10.15
N LYS A 66 -33.86 3.24 10.40
CA LYS A 66 -34.84 3.51 9.33
C LYS A 66 -34.35 4.74 8.55
N ALA A 67 -33.28 4.56 7.80
CA ALA A 67 -32.62 5.65 7.12
C ALA A 67 -33.40 6.13 5.89
N GLU A 68 -33.32 7.41 5.60
CA GLU A 68 -33.85 8.00 4.38
C GLU A 68 -33.10 7.46 3.16
N VAL A 69 -33.83 7.17 2.08
CA VAL A 69 -33.26 6.70 0.82
C VAL A 69 -32.28 7.74 0.27
N GLY A 70 -31.10 7.30 -0.11
CA GLY A 70 -30.02 8.16 -0.60
C GLY A 70 -29.11 8.72 0.50
N SER A 71 -29.42 8.53 1.79
CA SER A 71 -28.52 8.89 2.89
C SER A 71 -27.31 7.95 2.97
N ASN A 72 -26.22 8.42 3.59
CA ASN A 72 -25.04 7.56 3.83
C ASN A 72 -25.38 6.35 4.71
N ALA A 73 -26.28 6.53 5.69
CA ALA A 73 -26.74 5.44 6.55
C ALA A 73 -27.43 4.33 5.76
N GLN A 74 -28.34 4.69 4.84
CA GLN A 74 -29.00 3.70 3.95
C GLN A 74 -27.96 2.97 3.08
N LYS A 75 -27.03 3.70 2.47
CA LYS A 75 -26.03 3.10 1.58
C LYS A 75 -25.11 2.13 2.33
N ILE A 76 -24.64 2.50 3.51
CA ILE A 76 -23.82 1.65 4.39
C ILE A 76 -24.59 0.38 4.76
N GLY A 77 -25.84 0.52 5.23
CA GLY A 77 -26.67 -0.59 5.67
C GLY A 77 -27.01 -1.54 4.52
N ASP A 78 -27.47 -1.02 3.38
CA ASP A 78 -27.87 -1.83 2.24
C ASP A 78 -26.71 -2.56 1.58
N LEU A 79 -25.52 -1.92 1.49
CA LEU A 79 -24.32 -2.57 0.96
C LEU A 79 -23.88 -3.72 1.88
N TYR A 80 -23.79 -3.46 3.19
CA TYR A 80 -23.45 -4.49 4.17
C TYR A 80 -24.44 -5.66 4.12
N ASN A 81 -25.75 -5.38 4.17
CA ASN A 81 -26.78 -6.40 4.15
C ASN A 81 -26.80 -7.19 2.83
N SER A 82 -26.55 -6.54 1.69
CA SER A 82 -26.45 -7.22 0.38
C SER A 82 -25.32 -8.24 0.35
N PHE A 83 -24.17 -7.95 1.01
CA PHE A 83 -23.08 -8.90 1.14
C PHE A 83 -23.37 -10.01 2.16
N MET A 84 -24.07 -9.70 3.24
CA MET A 84 -24.39 -10.65 4.30
C MET A 84 -25.52 -11.63 3.96
N ASP A 85 -26.34 -11.35 2.94
CA ASP A 85 -27.46 -12.22 2.50
C ASP A 85 -26.92 -13.43 1.69
N GLU A 86 -26.29 -14.35 2.42
CA GLU A 86 -25.63 -15.53 1.84
C GLU A 86 -26.61 -16.45 1.12
N GLU A 87 -27.82 -16.63 1.68
CA GLU A 87 -28.85 -17.47 1.08
C GLU A 87 -29.28 -16.94 -0.29
N PHE A 88 -29.47 -15.62 -0.39
CA PHE A 88 -29.80 -14.98 -1.65
C PHE A 88 -28.67 -15.10 -2.69
N ILE A 89 -27.43 -14.84 -2.29
CA ILE A 89 -26.25 -14.96 -3.15
C ILE A 89 -26.08 -16.42 -3.64
N GLN A 90 -26.23 -17.39 -2.73
CA GLN A 90 -26.13 -18.81 -3.06
C GLN A 90 -27.21 -19.22 -4.07
N ALA A 91 -28.44 -18.73 -3.90
CA ALA A 91 -29.55 -19.02 -4.81
C ALA A 91 -29.37 -18.41 -6.21
N GLN A 92 -28.69 -17.26 -6.30
CA GLN A 92 -28.38 -16.62 -7.60
C GLN A 92 -27.30 -17.36 -8.40
N GLY A 93 -26.31 -18.00 -7.73
CA GLY A 93 -25.20 -18.66 -8.40
C GLY A 93 -24.46 -17.72 -9.35
N LEU A 94 -24.37 -18.09 -10.62
CA LEU A 94 -23.76 -17.31 -11.70
C LEU A 94 -24.70 -16.29 -12.38
N SER A 95 -25.99 -16.28 -12.04
CA SER A 95 -26.96 -15.43 -12.77
C SER A 95 -26.58 -13.95 -12.84
N PRO A 96 -25.95 -13.32 -11.80
CA PRO A 96 -25.57 -11.92 -11.87
C PRO A 96 -24.51 -11.57 -12.93
N ILE A 97 -23.70 -12.55 -13.36
CA ILE A 97 -22.64 -12.37 -14.35
C ILE A 97 -22.87 -13.22 -15.62
N ALA A 98 -24.00 -13.92 -15.73
CA ALA A 98 -24.25 -14.84 -16.85
C ALA A 98 -24.25 -14.14 -18.21
N ALA A 99 -24.76 -12.91 -18.30
CA ALA A 99 -24.74 -12.11 -19.52
C ALA A 99 -23.31 -11.75 -19.94
N ASP A 100 -22.47 -11.38 -19.01
CA ASP A 100 -21.08 -11.00 -19.23
C ASP A 100 -20.23 -12.21 -19.65
N LEU A 101 -20.42 -13.36 -19.01
CA LEU A 101 -19.77 -14.61 -19.40
C LEU A 101 -20.20 -15.04 -20.82
N LYS A 102 -21.48 -14.92 -21.16
CA LYS A 102 -21.96 -15.20 -22.50
C LYS A 102 -21.35 -14.25 -23.55
N ALA A 103 -21.26 -12.96 -23.24
CA ALA A 103 -20.60 -11.98 -24.09
C ALA A 103 -19.12 -12.29 -24.29
N ALA A 104 -18.41 -12.65 -23.20
CA ALA A 104 -17.01 -13.04 -23.20
C ALA A 104 -16.71 -14.25 -24.13
N GLN A 105 -17.66 -15.16 -24.29
CA GLN A 105 -17.52 -16.34 -25.15
C GLN A 105 -17.96 -16.11 -26.61
N SER A 106 -18.60 -14.98 -26.91
CA SER A 106 -19.31 -14.84 -28.19
C SER A 106 -18.83 -13.71 -29.11
N PHE A 107 -17.94 -12.83 -28.67
CA PHE A 107 -17.37 -11.78 -29.54
C PHE A 107 -16.57 -12.41 -30.70
N LYS A 108 -16.51 -11.74 -31.85
CA LYS A 108 -16.03 -12.32 -33.13
C LYS A 108 -14.85 -11.54 -33.73
N SER A 109 -14.47 -10.43 -33.12
CA SER A 109 -13.41 -9.57 -33.63
C SER A 109 -12.71 -8.84 -32.50
N LEU A 110 -11.56 -8.22 -32.78
CA LEU A 110 -10.86 -7.34 -31.84
C LEU A 110 -11.72 -6.15 -31.41
N ASP A 111 -12.48 -5.53 -32.33
CA ASP A 111 -13.37 -4.41 -31.98
C ASP A 111 -14.52 -4.85 -31.07
N GLU A 112 -15.09 -6.03 -31.26
CA GLU A 112 -16.09 -6.58 -30.32
C GLU A 112 -15.47 -6.91 -28.96
N PHE A 113 -14.24 -7.42 -28.91
CA PHE A 113 -13.47 -7.61 -27.67
C PHE A 113 -13.25 -6.29 -26.95
N LEU A 114 -12.75 -5.25 -27.65
CA LEU A 114 -12.50 -3.93 -27.06
C LEU A 114 -13.79 -3.23 -26.62
N THR A 115 -14.90 -3.46 -27.32
CA THR A 115 -16.24 -3.01 -26.89
C THR A 115 -16.59 -3.61 -25.53
N LEU A 116 -16.52 -4.93 -25.42
CA LEU A 116 -16.83 -5.64 -24.18
C LEU A 116 -15.87 -5.27 -23.05
N LEU A 117 -14.57 -5.16 -23.36
CA LEU A 117 -13.55 -4.74 -22.40
C LEU A 117 -13.90 -3.37 -21.80
N GLY A 118 -14.18 -2.35 -22.62
CA GLY A 118 -14.55 -1.02 -22.15
C GLY A 118 -15.83 -1.03 -21.31
N GLU A 119 -16.87 -1.79 -21.72
CA GLU A 119 -18.12 -1.92 -20.96
C GLU A 119 -17.94 -2.59 -19.59
N LEU A 120 -17.04 -3.57 -19.49
CA LEU A 120 -16.72 -4.26 -18.25
C LEU A 120 -15.85 -3.42 -17.33
N GLU A 121 -14.85 -2.71 -17.88
CA GLU A 121 -14.00 -1.79 -17.11
C GLU A 121 -14.79 -0.63 -16.52
N ALA A 122 -15.78 -0.09 -17.23
CA ALA A 122 -16.73 0.90 -16.70
C ALA A 122 -17.51 0.38 -15.46
N ARG A 123 -17.60 -0.94 -15.30
CA ARG A 123 -18.25 -1.63 -14.17
C ARG A 123 -17.26 -2.22 -13.16
N GLY A 124 -15.96 -1.97 -13.32
CA GLY A 124 -14.93 -2.33 -12.35
C GLY A 124 -14.12 -3.59 -12.67
N LEU A 125 -14.22 -4.15 -13.88
CA LEU A 125 -13.31 -5.20 -14.31
C LEU A 125 -11.90 -4.64 -14.45
N SER A 126 -10.90 -5.37 -13.98
CA SER A 126 -9.49 -5.06 -14.27
C SER A 126 -9.17 -5.49 -15.70
N GLY A 127 -8.71 -4.54 -16.53
CA GLY A 127 -8.42 -4.76 -17.93
C GLY A 127 -6.93 -4.91 -18.24
N LEU A 128 -6.57 -4.56 -19.47
CA LEU A 128 -5.20 -4.68 -19.98
C LEU A 128 -4.26 -3.58 -19.46
N PHE A 129 -4.79 -2.50 -18.96
CA PHE A 129 -4.07 -1.44 -18.26
C PHE A 129 -4.97 -0.84 -17.17
N TYR A 130 -4.36 -0.23 -16.18
CA TYR A 130 -5.12 0.55 -15.20
C TYR A 130 -4.95 2.04 -15.45
N THR A 131 -5.95 2.82 -15.02
CA THR A 131 -5.90 4.28 -15.03
C THR A 131 -6.17 4.82 -13.63
N TYR A 132 -5.49 5.90 -13.27
CA TYR A 132 -5.78 6.67 -12.06
C TYR A 132 -5.48 8.15 -12.29
N VAL A 133 -6.11 9.01 -11.51
CA VAL A 133 -5.87 10.46 -11.55
C VAL A 133 -5.00 10.86 -10.36
N SER A 134 -3.97 11.63 -10.64
CA SER A 134 -3.08 12.20 -9.61
C SER A 134 -2.57 13.54 -10.08
N THR A 135 -1.78 14.22 -9.24
CA THR A 135 -1.05 15.43 -9.63
C THR A 135 -0.12 15.10 -10.81
N ASP A 136 0.01 16.02 -11.77
CA ASP A 136 1.04 15.93 -12.80
C ASP A 136 2.40 16.11 -12.12
N ASN A 137 3.26 15.09 -12.17
CA ASN A 137 4.56 15.12 -11.49
C ASN A 137 5.47 16.31 -11.91
N LYS A 138 5.25 16.92 -13.08
CA LYS A 138 5.99 18.13 -13.51
C LYS A 138 5.20 19.42 -13.45
N ASP A 139 3.92 19.36 -13.04
CA ASP A 139 3.06 20.51 -12.79
C ASP A 139 2.06 20.17 -11.67
N SER A 140 2.52 20.19 -10.43
CA SER A 140 1.76 19.78 -9.23
C SER A 140 0.49 20.61 -8.98
N THR A 141 0.24 21.66 -9.78
CA THR A 141 -1.00 22.45 -9.72
C THR A 141 -2.17 21.81 -10.47
N LYS A 142 -1.90 20.77 -11.27
CA LYS A 142 -2.86 20.10 -12.14
C LYS A 142 -3.00 18.64 -11.82
N ASN A 143 -4.21 18.12 -12.03
CA ASN A 143 -4.47 16.69 -12.09
C ASN A 143 -4.36 16.18 -13.52
N ILE A 144 -3.80 14.98 -13.68
CA ILE A 144 -3.66 14.29 -14.95
C ILE A 144 -3.96 12.79 -14.77
N VAL A 145 -4.38 12.12 -15.84
CA VAL A 145 -4.54 10.67 -15.82
C VAL A 145 -3.20 9.99 -16.07
N TYR A 146 -2.93 8.95 -15.29
CA TYR A 146 -1.84 8.00 -15.47
C TYR A 146 -2.39 6.71 -16.03
N LEU A 147 -1.62 6.07 -16.92
CA LEU A 147 -1.92 4.77 -17.49
C LEU A 147 -0.75 3.82 -17.20
N GLY A 148 -1.03 2.67 -16.61
CA GLY A 148 -0.03 1.71 -16.18
C GLY A 148 -0.34 0.28 -16.62
N GLN A 149 0.70 -0.58 -16.62
CA GLN A 149 0.64 -1.98 -17.01
C GLN A 149 -0.29 -2.81 -16.12
N SER A 150 -1.07 -3.73 -16.72
CA SER A 150 -2.03 -4.61 -16.02
C SER A 150 -2.24 -5.91 -16.83
N GLY A 151 -3.34 -6.63 -16.57
CA GLY A 151 -3.74 -7.82 -17.35
C GLY A 151 -3.18 -9.14 -16.83
N LEU A 152 -2.57 -9.14 -15.66
CA LEU A 152 -2.04 -10.33 -14.98
C LEU A 152 -2.92 -10.72 -13.80
N SER A 153 -2.99 -12.01 -13.51
CA SER A 153 -3.71 -12.58 -12.36
C SER A 153 -2.78 -12.99 -11.22
N LEU A 154 -1.50 -13.30 -11.50
CA LEU A 154 -0.47 -13.54 -10.49
C LEU A 154 0.14 -12.21 -10.03
N PRO A 155 0.78 -12.17 -8.84
CA PRO A 155 1.17 -10.92 -8.19
C PRO A 155 2.18 -10.07 -8.94
N ASP A 156 3.04 -10.68 -9.75
CA ASP A 156 4.12 -10.00 -10.46
C ASP A 156 4.49 -10.73 -11.76
N GLU A 157 5.14 -10.05 -12.71
CA GLU A 157 5.59 -10.62 -13.97
C GLU A 157 6.58 -11.77 -13.77
N ALA A 158 7.39 -11.72 -12.74
CA ALA A 158 8.38 -12.76 -12.41
C ALA A 158 7.72 -14.12 -12.16
N TYR A 159 6.49 -14.16 -11.63
CA TYR A 159 5.73 -15.38 -11.43
C TYR A 159 5.47 -16.17 -12.72
N TYR A 160 5.46 -15.50 -13.87
CA TYR A 160 5.22 -16.12 -15.17
C TYR A 160 6.48 -16.66 -15.83
N ARG A 161 7.69 -16.21 -15.44
CA ARG A 161 8.94 -16.52 -16.15
C ARG A 161 9.99 -17.23 -15.30
N GLU A 162 10.04 -16.99 -13.98
CA GLU A 162 11.11 -17.54 -13.15
C GLU A 162 10.81 -18.97 -12.69
N ASP A 163 11.85 -19.81 -12.67
CA ASP A 163 11.70 -21.24 -12.37
C ASP A 163 11.22 -21.47 -10.93
N GLU A 164 11.58 -20.62 -10.00
CA GLU A 164 11.16 -20.72 -8.60
C GLU A 164 9.64 -20.64 -8.41
N TYR A 165 8.89 -20.04 -9.35
CA TYR A 165 7.43 -19.96 -9.31
C TYR A 165 6.71 -21.04 -10.14
N GLN A 166 7.41 -22.09 -10.57
CA GLN A 166 6.79 -23.15 -11.39
C GLN A 166 5.61 -23.81 -10.69
N GLU A 167 5.75 -24.18 -9.40
CA GLU A 167 4.66 -24.79 -8.63
C GLU A 167 3.44 -23.88 -8.47
N ILE A 168 3.67 -22.58 -8.36
CA ILE A 168 2.60 -21.56 -8.32
C ILE A 168 1.88 -21.51 -9.66
N ARG A 169 2.60 -21.51 -10.80
CA ARG A 169 1.99 -21.53 -12.14
C ARG A 169 1.15 -22.79 -12.38
N GLU A 170 1.63 -23.97 -11.92
CA GLU A 170 0.87 -25.22 -12.01
C GLU A 170 -0.41 -25.17 -11.16
N SER A 171 -0.31 -24.64 -9.94
CA SER A 171 -1.46 -24.41 -9.06
C SER A 171 -2.44 -23.39 -9.64
N PHE A 172 -1.93 -22.32 -10.27
CA PHE A 172 -2.75 -21.30 -10.95
C PHE A 172 -3.50 -21.89 -12.14
N LEU A 173 -2.84 -22.72 -12.96
CA LEU A 173 -3.49 -23.42 -14.07
C LEU A 173 -4.63 -24.32 -13.59
N ALA A 174 -4.40 -25.09 -12.52
CA ALA A 174 -5.41 -25.93 -11.90
C ALA A 174 -6.58 -25.11 -11.34
N HIS A 175 -6.29 -23.97 -10.73
CA HIS A 175 -7.29 -23.04 -10.24
C HIS A 175 -8.20 -22.49 -11.35
N ILE A 176 -7.63 -21.99 -12.46
CA ILE A 176 -8.41 -21.49 -13.61
C ILE A 176 -9.30 -22.60 -14.15
N GLN A 177 -8.73 -23.80 -14.37
CA GLN A 177 -9.49 -24.95 -14.84
C GLN A 177 -10.67 -25.26 -13.91
N LYS A 178 -10.44 -25.30 -12.59
CA LYS A 178 -11.48 -25.57 -11.61
C LYS A 178 -12.58 -24.53 -11.60
N MET A 179 -12.23 -23.25 -11.73
CA MET A 179 -13.19 -22.16 -11.82
C MET A 179 -14.06 -22.28 -13.08
N PHE A 180 -13.47 -22.64 -14.23
CA PHE A 180 -14.21 -22.88 -15.47
C PHE A 180 -15.12 -24.10 -15.38
N GLU A 181 -14.69 -25.18 -14.70
CA GLU A 181 -15.54 -26.36 -14.41
C GLU A 181 -16.75 -25.98 -13.54
N LEU A 182 -16.55 -25.19 -12.47
CA LEU A 182 -17.63 -24.70 -11.62
C LEU A 182 -18.62 -23.84 -12.40
N ALA A 183 -18.11 -23.01 -13.32
CA ALA A 183 -18.91 -22.18 -14.21
C ALA A 183 -19.54 -22.96 -15.39
N LYS A 184 -19.23 -24.25 -15.54
CA LYS A 184 -19.70 -25.15 -16.62
C LYS A 184 -19.36 -24.61 -18.01
N LEU A 185 -18.19 -23.99 -18.15
CA LEU A 185 -17.68 -23.53 -19.44
C LEU A 185 -17.12 -24.72 -20.25
N GLU A 186 -17.14 -24.59 -21.57
CA GLU A 186 -16.61 -25.63 -22.44
C GLU A 186 -15.08 -25.69 -22.43
N ASN A 187 -14.51 -26.88 -22.56
CA ASN A 187 -13.07 -27.11 -22.66
C ASN A 187 -12.22 -26.45 -21.55
N PRO A 188 -12.55 -26.61 -20.25
CA PRO A 188 -11.95 -25.88 -19.14
C PRO A 188 -10.41 -25.97 -19.08
N ALA A 189 -9.84 -27.16 -19.34
CA ALA A 189 -8.39 -27.36 -19.32
C ALA A 189 -7.68 -26.62 -20.47
N GLN A 190 -8.25 -26.65 -21.70
CA GLN A 190 -7.68 -25.93 -22.84
C GLN A 190 -7.79 -24.42 -22.67
N SER A 191 -8.93 -23.94 -22.16
CA SER A 191 -9.16 -22.52 -21.87
C SER A 191 -8.22 -22.01 -20.77
N ALA A 192 -7.96 -22.80 -19.72
CA ALA A 192 -7.01 -22.45 -18.68
C ALA A 192 -5.57 -22.31 -19.22
N GLN A 193 -5.14 -23.22 -20.08
CA GLN A 193 -3.84 -23.11 -20.76
C GLN A 193 -3.75 -21.86 -21.66
N ALA A 194 -4.85 -21.51 -22.34
CA ALA A 194 -4.90 -20.31 -23.18
C ALA A 194 -4.77 -19.03 -22.34
N VAL A 195 -5.43 -18.95 -21.18
CA VAL A 195 -5.28 -17.84 -20.23
C VAL A 195 -3.85 -17.71 -19.79
N LEU A 196 -3.24 -18.78 -19.24
CA LEU A 196 -1.85 -18.74 -18.77
C LEU A 196 -0.88 -18.33 -19.89
N LYS A 197 -1.10 -18.80 -21.12
CA LYS A 197 -0.26 -18.44 -22.28
C LYS A 197 -0.38 -16.96 -22.63
N ILE A 198 -1.58 -16.39 -22.63
CA ILE A 198 -1.77 -14.94 -22.89
C ILE A 198 -1.14 -14.12 -21.76
N GLU A 199 -1.40 -14.43 -20.50
CA GLU A 199 -0.84 -13.69 -19.37
C GLU A 199 0.69 -13.79 -19.33
N THR A 200 1.27 -14.94 -19.71
CA THR A 200 2.74 -15.07 -19.88
C THR A 200 3.28 -14.12 -20.95
N LYS A 201 2.57 -13.95 -22.07
CA LYS A 201 2.95 -12.97 -23.09
C LYS A 201 2.80 -11.54 -22.60
N ILE A 202 1.71 -11.21 -21.92
CA ILE A 202 1.50 -9.90 -21.30
C ILE A 202 2.62 -9.61 -20.29
N ALA A 203 2.94 -10.56 -19.41
CA ALA A 203 4.00 -10.45 -18.41
C ALA A 203 5.36 -10.16 -19.05
N SER A 204 5.63 -10.70 -20.25
CA SER A 204 6.90 -10.46 -20.93
C SER A 204 7.12 -8.99 -21.36
N PHE A 205 6.08 -8.17 -21.36
CA PHE A 205 6.14 -6.74 -21.65
C PHE A 205 6.15 -5.87 -20.38
N HIS A 206 5.86 -6.46 -19.22
CA HIS A 206 5.85 -5.74 -17.96
C HIS A 206 7.27 -5.30 -17.56
N TRP A 207 7.34 -4.17 -16.92
CA TRP A 207 8.53 -3.76 -16.17
C TRP A 207 8.53 -4.43 -14.81
N ASP A 208 9.71 -4.77 -14.30
CA ASP A 208 9.87 -5.24 -12.94
C ASP A 208 9.59 -4.14 -11.91
N GLN A 209 9.42 -4.53 -10.65
CA GLN A 209 9.05 -3.62 -9.56
C GLN A 209 10.11 -2.52 -9.31
N VAL A 210 11.40 -2.81 -9.49
CA VAL A 210 12.47 -1.82 -9.28
C VAL A 210 12.39 -0.73 -10.34
N LYS A 211 12.19 -1.10 -11.61
CA LYS A 211 12.05 -0.16 -12.71
C LYS A 211 10.73 0.62 -12.62
N ASP A 212 9.62 -0.05 -12.21
CA ASP A 212 8.31 0.58 -12.13
C ASP A 212 8.20 1.63 -11.03
N ARG A 213 8.99 1.54 -9.96
CA ARG A 213 9.00 2.56 -8.90
C ARG A 213 9.77 3.83 -9.24
N ASP A 214 10.54 3.88 -10.33
CA ASP A 214 11.33 5.07 -10.70
C ASP A 214 10.43 6.17 -11.26
N ALA A 215 10.35 7.29 -10.54
CA ALA A 215 9.49 8.42 -10.86
C ALA A 215 9.85 9.13 -12.18
N GLU A 216 11.12 9.08 -12.61
CA GLU A 216 11.55 9.70 -13.87
C GLU A 216 11.26 8.78 -15.06
N LEU A 217 11.56 7.48 -14.94
CA LEU A 217 11.30 6.49 -15.98
C LEU A 217 9.80 6.35 -16.27
N THR A 218 8.97 6.44 -15.23
CA THR A 218 7.51 6.31 -15.34
C THR A 218 6.79 7.61 -15.71
N TYR A 219 7.50 8.72 -15.92
CA TYR A 219 6.92 9.97 -16.37
C TYR A 219 7.05 10.16 -17.89
N ASN A 220 6.11 9.62 -18.66
CA ASN A 220 6.07 9.77 -20.12
C ASN A 220 4.77 10.44 -20.52
N LYS A 221 4.75 11.80 -20.45
CA LYS A 221 3.57 12.61 -20.81
C LYS A 221 3.38 12.63 -22.31
N MET A 222 2.16 12.33 -22.75
CA MET A 222 1.77 12.24 -24.17
C MET A 222 0.45 12.92 -24.42
N ASP A 223 0.25 13.41 -25.64
CA ASP A 223 -1.08 13.72 -26.16
C ASP A 223 -1.78 12.45 -26.70
N PHE A 224 -3.05 12.61 -27.09
CA PHE A 224 -3.84 11.48 -27.58
C PHE A 224 -3.30 10.90 -28.89
N ASP A 225 -2.74 11.73 -29.79
CA ASP A 225 -2.16 11.26 -31.05
C ASP A 225 -0.88 10.45 -30.82
N GLN A 226 -0.08 10.82 -29.83
CA GLN A 226 1.10 10.07 -29.42
C GLN A 226 0.71 8.73 -28.78
N LEU A 227 -0.30 8.73 -27.89
CA LEU A 227 -0.85 7.53 -27.29
C LEU A 227 -1.36 6.53 -28.34
N THR A 228 -2.12 7.01 -29.34
CA THR A 228 -2.64 6.16 -30.40
C THR A 228 -1.56 5.57 -31.30
N LYS A 229 -0.48 6.31 -31.53
CA LYS A 229 0.68 5.80 -32.28
C LYS A 229 1.47 4.74 -31.52
N LEU A 230 1.47 4.77 -30.19
CA LEU A 230 2.17 3.80 -29.35
C LEU A 230 1.54 2.41 -29.44
N ALA A 231 0.20 2.32 -29.49
CA ALA A 231 -0.55 1.08 -29.65
C ALA A 231 -1.64 1.23 -30.73
N PRO A 232 -1.26 1.23 -32.02
CA PRO A 232 -2.18 1.56 -33.11
C PRO A 232 -3.24 0.47 -33.39
N THR A 233 -3.01 -0.75 -32.94
CA THR A 233 -3.96 -1.85 -33.04
C THR A 233 -5.06 -1.79 -31.97
N PHE A 234 -4.86 -1.03 -30.91
CA PHE A 234 -5.87 -0.78 -29.90
C PHE A 234 -6.79 0.35 -30.37
N ASN A 235 -8.07 0.04 -30.61
CA ASN A 235 -9.06 1.03 -31.07
C ASN A 235 -9.46 1.96 -29.90
N TRP A 236 -8.59 2.94 -29.60
CA TRP A 236 -8.76 3.89 -28.50
C TRP A 236 -10.11 4.63 -28.52
N PRO A 237 -10.58 5.19 -29.67
CA PRO A 237 -11.87 5.86 -29.72
C PRO A 237 -13.04 4.96 -29.31
N LEU A 238 -13.05 3.70 -29.77
CA LEU A 238 -14.05 2.73 -29.42
C LEU A 238 -14.03 2.39 -27.94
N TRP A 239 -12.85 2.12 -27.39
CA TRP A 239 -12.69 1.83 -25.97
C TRP A 239 -13.12 3.01 -25.08
N ILE A 240 -12.75 4.27 -25.44
CA ILE A 240 -13.16 5.49 -24.74
C ILE A 240 -14.70 5.59 -24.69
N GLU A 241 -15.37 5.36 -25.82
CA GLU A 241 -16.84 5.37 -25.89
C GLU A 241 -17.45 4.33 -24.93
N LYS A 242 -16.94 3.10 -24.97
CA LYS A 242 -17.50 1.96 -24.24
C LYS A 242 -17.17 1.97 -22.76
N SER A 243 -15.98 2.41 -22.38
CA SER A 243 -15.58 2.63 -20.98
C SER A 243 -16.23 3.86 -20.34
N GLN A 244 -17.01 4.64 -21.11
CA GLN A 244 -17.60 5.91 -20.67
C GLN A 244 -16.56 6.93 -20.15
N THR A 245 -15.31 6.79 -20.61
CA THR A 245 -14.25 7.74 -20.27
C THR A 245 -14.51 9.06 -21.00
N PRO A 246 -14.61 10.22 -20.31
CA PRO A 246 -14.80 11.50 -20.98
C PRO A 246 -13.62 11.81 -21.91
N ALA A 247 -13.89 12.24 -23.14
CA ALA A 247 -12.86 12.41 -24.17
C ALA A 247 -11.70 13.35 -23.76
N HIS A 248 -11.96 14.33 -22.89
CA HIS A 248 -10.92 15.24 -22.41
C HIS A 248 -9.93 14.59 -21.43
N VAL A 249 -10.27 13.45 -20.82
CA VAL A 249 -9.42 12.76 -19.83
C VAL A 249 -8.11 12.29 -20.45
N LEU A 250 -8.17 11.73 -21.68
CA LEU A 250 -7.00 11.26 -22.41
C LEU A 250 -6.40 12.30 -23.37
N SER A 251 -6.85 13.57 -23.34
CA SER A 251 -6.25 14.62 -24.16
C SER A 251 -4.76 14.81 -23.84
N GLN A 252 -4.39 14.61 -22.60
CA GLN A 252 -3.02 14.43 -22.11
C GLN A 252 -3.00 13.31 -21.09
N VAL A 253 -2.02 12.42 -21.16
CA VAL A 253 -1.87 11.26 -20.31
C VAL A 253 -0.40 11.03 -19.97
N ILE A 254 -0.12 10.53 -18.78
CA ILE A 254 1.21 10.02 -18.45
C ILE A 254 1.16 8.50 -18.59
N VAL A 255 1.89 7.98 -19.57
CA VAL A 255 2.07 6.54 -19.75
C VAL A 255 3.26 6.09 -18.91
N ARG A 256 3.00 5.25 -17.92
CA ARG A 256 4.08 4.82 -17.00
C ARG A 256 5.07 3.90 -17.69
N GLN A 257 4.61 2.95 -18.50
CA GLN A 257 5.43 1.95 -19.20
C GLN A 257 5.13 1.98 -20.71
N PRO A 258 5.76 2.88 -21.49
CA PRO A 258 5.48 2.97 -22.94
C PRO A 258 5.72 1.65 -23.68
N SER A 259 6.81 0.93 -23.39
CA SER A 259 7.12 -0.33 -24.03
C SER A 259 6.12 -1.45 -23.75
N TYR A 260 5.40 -1.37 -22.62
CA TYR A 260 4.28 -2.27 -22.33
C TYR A 260 3.13 -2.07 -23.33
N LEU A 261 2.74 -0.82 -23.60
CA LEU A 261 1.68 -0.52 -24.56
C LEU A 261 2.07 -0.89 -26.00
N GLU A 262 3.34 -0.69 -26.36
CA GLU A 262 3.86 -1.16 -27.66
C GLU A 262 3.76 -2.67 -27.79
N GLY A 263 4.18 -3.42 -26.77
CA GLY A 263 4.08 -4.88 -26.71
C GLY A 263 2.63 -5.36 -26.73
N LEU A 264 1.74 -4.68 -26.01
CA LEU A 264 0.31 -4.96 -26.02
C LEU A 264 -0.28 -4.76 -27.44
N GLY A 265 0.09 -3.66 -28.11
CA GLY A 265 -0.31 -3.39 -29.48
C GLY A 265 0.14 -4.48 -30.46
N GLN A 266 1.36 -5.03 -30.29
CA GLN A 266 1.85 -6.17 -31.05
C GLN A 266 1.05 -7.44 -30.76
N LEU A 267 0.80 -7.76 -29.48
CA LEU A 267 0.01 -8.92 -29.09
C LEU A 267 -1.41 -8.88 -29.68
N LEU A 268 -2.05 -7.71 -29.70
CA LEU A 268 -3.37 -7.52 -30.30
C LEU A 268 -3.36 -7.60 -31.82
N SER A 269 -2.22 -7.38 -32.49
CA SER A 269 -2.12 -7.59 -33.95
C SER A 269 -2.15 -9.08 -34.35
N GLU A 270 -1.77 -9.97 -33.42
CA GLU A 270 -1.80 -11.42 -33.56
C GLU A 270 -3.07 -12.05 -32.93
N PHE A 271 -4.18 -11.34 -32.92
CA PHE A 271 -5.38 -11.63 -32.16
C PHE A 271 -5.92 -13.07 -32.38
N ASP A 272 -5.69 -13.94 -31.37
CA ASP A 272 -6.23 -15.29 -31.27
C ASP A 272 -7.59 -15.24 -30.56
N LEU A 273 -8.65 -15.34 -31.36
CA LEU A 273 -10.03 -15.15 -30.90
C LEU A 273 -10.41 -16.07 -29.73
N ASP A 274 -10.04 -17.35 -29.79
CA ASP A 274 -10.43 -18.31 -28.74
C ASP A 274 -9.63 -18.14 -27.47
N ALA A 275 -8.36 -17.76 -27.62
CA ALA A 275 -7.52 -17.44 -26.45
C ALA A 275 -8.01 -16.18 -25.72
N TRP A 276 -8.37 -15.12 -26.45
CA TRP A 276 -8.91 -13.89 -25.85
C TRP A 276 -10.32 -14.08 -25.27
N ARG A 277 -11.15 -14.97 -25.83
CA ARG A 277 -12.43 -15.37 -25.20
C ARG A 277 -12.19 -16.07 -23.86
N SER A 278 -11.18 -16.94 -23.78
CA SER A 278 -10.80 -17.61 -22.54
C SER A 278 -10.29 -16.60 -21.50
N TRP A 279 -9.42 -15.67 -21.91
CA TRP A 279 -8.90 -14.61 -21.02
C TRP A 279 -10.03 -13.71 -20.50
N MET A 280 -10.92 -13.23 -21.36
CA MET A 280 -12.06 -12.40 -20.94
C MET A 280 -13.00 -13.15 -19.99
N SER A 281 -13.33 -14.41 -20.31
CA SER A 281 -14.17 -15.26 -19.44
C SER A 281 -13.53 -15.48 -18.07
N TRP A 282 -12.22 -15.66 -18.03
CA TRP A 282 -11.45 -15.77 -16.80
C TRP A 282 -11.52 -14.49 -15.96
N HIS A 283 -11.26 -13.33 -16.55
CA HIS A 283 -11.27 -12.07 -15.82
C HIS A 283 -12.67 -11.70 -15.30
N VAL A 284 -13.72 -11.97 -16.07
CA VAL A 284 -15.12 -11.82 -15.60
C VAL A 284 -15.39 -12.70 -14.39
N LEU A 285 -15.00 -13.97 -14.45
CA LEU A 285 -15.26 -14.95 -13.41
C LEU A 285 -14.41 -14.68 -12.17
N SER A 286 -13.13 -14.46 -12.33
CA SER A 286 -12.18 -14.20 -11.24
C SER A 286 -12.54 -12.91 -10.47
N GLY A 287 -12.84 -11.81 -11.19
CA GLY A 287 -13.22 -10.54 -10.57
C GLY A 287 -14.52 -10.61 -9.77
N ALA A 288 -15.47 -11.43 -10.20
CA ALA A 288 -16.73 -11.61 -9.49
C ALA A 288 -16.67 -12.67 -8.37
N SER A 289 -15.73 -13.61 -8.42
CA SER A 289 -15.69 -14.80 -7.57
C SER A 289 -15.81 -14.53 -6.05
N PRO A 290 -15.25 -13.46 -5.45
CA PRO A 290 -15.40 -13.18 -4.02
C PRO A 290 -16.84 -12.85 -3.59
N TYR A 291 -17.72 -12.57 -4.55
CA TYR A 291 -19.10 -12.08 -4.36
C TYR A 291 -20.18 -13.04 -4.88
N LEU A 292 -19.76 -14.21 -5.37
CA LEU A 292 -20.66 -15.26 -5.88
C LEU A 292 -20.98 -16.32 -4.82
N SER A 293 -21.57 -17.44 -5.24
CA SER A 293 -21.87 -18.59 -4.37
C SER A 293 -20.60 -19.20 -3.76
N SER A 294 -20.78 -19.97 -2.69
CA SER A 294 -19.70 -20.42 -1.81
C SER A 294 -18.61 -21.24 -2.52
N GLU A 295 -18.96 -22.02 -3.55
CA GLU A 295 -18.00 -22.80 -4.34
C GLU A 295 -16.98 -21.90 -5.05
N PHE A 296 -17.37 -20.75 -5.61
CA PHE A 296 -16.46 -19.80 -6.25
C PHE A 296 -15.62 -19.05 -5.23
N VAL A 297 -16.25 -18.60 -4.13
CA VAL A 297 -15.54 -17.93 -3.03
C VAL A 297 -14.46 -18.81 -2.44
N ASN A 298 -14.78 -20.08 -2.20
CA ASN A 298 -13.83 -21.03 -1.61
C ASN A 298 -12.69 -21.38 -2.56
N GLU A 299 -12.98 -21.60 -3.84
CA GLU A 299 -11.94 -21.90 -4.83
C GLU A 299 -10.99 -20.70 -5.03
N ASN A 300 -11.55 -19.49 -5.12
CA ASN A 300 -10.75 -18.28 -5.16
C ASN A 300 -9.86 -18.12 -3.93
N PHE A 301 -10.40 -18.40 -2.74
CA PHE A 301 -9.62 -18.36 -1.50
C PHE A 301 -8.54 -19.45 -1.44
N ASN A 302 -8.83 -20.66 -1.91
CA ASN A 302 -7.86 -21.77 -1.94
C ASN A 302 -6.60 -21.38 -2.71
N PHE A 303 -6.73 -20.65 -3.80
CA PHE A 303 -5.57 -20.19 -4.56
C PHE A 303 -4.95 -18.93 -3.95
N TYR A 304 -5.67 -17.81 -3.92
CA TYR A 304 -5.10 -16.51 -3.52
C TYR A 304 -4.83 -16.40 -2.01
N GLY A 305 -5.63 -17.06 -1.19
CA GLY A 305 -5.46 -17.07 0.26
C GLY A 305 -4.51 -18.16 0.72
N THR A 306 -4.80 -19.42 0.38
CA THR A 306 -4.04 -20.57 0.91
C THR A 306 -2.74 -20.77 0.13
N THR A 307 -2.78 -20.89 -1.18
CA THR A 307 -1.58 -21.20 -1.98
C THR A 307 -0.59 -20.03 -2.00
N LEU A 308 -1.04 -18.81 -2.27
CA LEU A 308 -0.14 -17.65 -2.37
C LEU A 308 0.29 -17.05 -1.04
N SER A 309 -0.55 -17.10 -0.01
CA SER A 309 -0.30 -16.40 1.26
C SER A 309 -0.28 -17.30 2.50
N GLY A 310 -0.46 -18.62 2.32
CA GLY A 310 -0.42 -19.59 3.42
C GLY A 310 -1.57 -19.49 4.42
N ILE A 311 -2.68 -18.82 4.10
CA ILE A 311 -3.81 -18.60 5.01
C ILE A 311 -4.69 -19.86 5.08
N PRO A 312 -4.85 -20.50 6.26
CA PRO A 312 -5.60 -21.75 6.36
C PRO A 312 -7.13 -21.58 6.26
N LYS A 313 -7.67 -20.43 6.66
CA LYS A 313 -9.11 -20.22 6.81
C LYS A 313 -9.54 -18.90 6.21
N LEU A 314 -10.61 -18.92 5.40
CA LEU A 314 -11.24 -17.70 4.89
C LEU A 314 -11.74 -16.83 6.06
N LYS A 315 -11.50 -15.51 5.96
CA LYS A 315 -12.06 -14.53 6.91
C LYS A 315 -13.57 -14.69 7.05
N ASP A 316 -14.06 -14.56 8.27
CA ASP A 316 -15.49 -14.55 8.55
C ASP A 316 -16.22 -13.55 7.65
N ARG A 317 -17.43 -13.89 7.22
CA ARG A 317 -18.19 -13.12 6.23
C ARG A 317 -18.36 -11.66 6.62
N TRP A 318 -18.62 -11.38 7.91
CA TRP A 318 -18.77 -10.01 8.38
C TRP A 318 -17.50 -9.16 8.21
N LYS A 319 -16.29 -9.73 8.38
CA LYS A 319 -15.03 -9.01 8.15
C LYS A 319 -14.87 -8.60 6.67
N ARG A 320 -15.25 -9.49 5.78
CA ARG A 320 -15.26 -9.22 4.33
C ARG A 320 -16.30 -8.15 3.95
N ALA A 321 -17.47 -8.20 4.59
CA ALA A 321 -18.53 -7.19 4.40
C ALA A 321 -18.09 -5.80 4.91
N VAL A 322 -17.41 -5.74 6.08
CA VAL A 322 -16.81 -4.51 6.61
C VAL A 322 -15.82 -3.94 5.62
N GLY A 323 -14.88 -4.76 5.12
CA GLY A 323 -13.89 -4.31 4.12
C GLY A 323 -14.53 -3.76 2.84
N LEU A 324 -15.63 -4.38 2.36
CA LEU A 324 -16.38 -3.88 1.20
C LEU A 324 -16.98 -2.48 1.48
N VAL A 325 -17.62 -2.29 2.64
CA VAL A 325 -18.21 -1.00 3.01
C VAL A 325 -17.13 0.07 3.18
N GLU A 326 -16.00 -0.25 3.79
CA GLU A 326 -14.86 0.66 3.94
C GLU A 326 -14.27 1.07 2.59
N GLY A 327 -14.10 0.14 1.66
CA GLY A 327 -13.62 0.46 0.31
C GLY A 327 -14.56 1.37 -0.48
N ALA A 328 -15.88 1.26 -0.25
CA ALA A 328 -16.90 2.01 -0.98
C ALA A 328 -17.29 3.34 -0.34
N LEU A 329 -17.40 3.39 0.99
CA LEU A 329 -18.00 4.46 1.78
C LEU A 329 -17.11 4.87 2.97
N GLY A 330 -15.80 4.66 2.85
CA GLY A 330 -14.84 4.77 3.94
C GLY A 330 -14.84 6.12 4.65
N GLU A 331 -14.97 7.24 3.95
CA GLU A 331 -15.07 8.56 4.60
C GLU A 331 -16.43 8.79 5.31
N ALA A 332 -17.52 8.23 4.79
CA ALA A 332 -18.82 8.30 5.47
C ALA A 332 -18.78 7.53 6.80
N VAL A 333 -18.10 6.38 6.84
CA VAL A 333 -17.82 5.63 8.07
C VAL A 333 -16.83 6.39 8.95
N GLY A 334 -15.78 6.95 8.36
CA GLY A 334 -14.71 7.70 9.02
C GLY A 334 -15.22 8.92 9.79
N GLN A 335 -16.22 9.61 9.26
CA GLN A 335 -16.86 10.74 9.93
C GLN A 335 -17.48 10.34 11.27
N ILE A 336 -18.10 9.16 11.34
CA ILE A 336 -18.68 8.63 12.57
C ILE A 336 -17.57 8.07 13.48
N TYR A 337 -16.55 7.44 12.88
CA TYR A 337 -15.41 6.88 13.59
C TYR A 337 -14.68 7.94 14.43
N VAL A 338 -14.34 9.08 13.85
CA VAL A 338 -13.60 10.13 14.56
C VAL A 338 -14.43 10.75 15.68
N GLN A 339 -15.74 10.91 15.48
CA GLN A 339 -16.65 11.41 16.53
C GLN A 339 -16.69 10.49 17.76
N ARG A 340 -16.53 9.18 17.55
CA ARG A 340 -16.62 8.17 18.62
C ARG A 340 -15.29 7.83 19.26
N HIS A 341 -14.20 7.86 18.49
CA HIS A 341 -12.95 7.18 18.85
C HIS A 341 -11.69 8.06 18.79
N PHE A 342 -11.77 9.31 18.35
CA PHE A 342 -10.61 10.19 18.27
C PHE A 342 -10.75 11.43 19.17
N GLY A 343 -9.80 11.63 20.08
CA GLY A 343 -9.79 12.74 21.03
C GLY A 343 -8.88 13.88 20.59
N GLU A 344 -9.24 15.12 20.94
CA GLU A 344 -8.48 16.34 20.61
C GLU A 344 -7.04 16.33 21.17
N ILE A 345 -6.84 15.78 22.38
CA ILE A 345 -5.53 15.72 23.04
C ILE A 345 -4.49 14.98 22.19
N ALA A 346 -4.89 13.90 21.52
CA ALA A 346 -4.00 13.15 20.63
C ALA A 346 -3.54 14.02 19.45
N LYS A 347 -4.45 14.80 18.87
CA LYS A 347 -4.15 15.73 17.77
C LYS A 347 -3.19 16.83 18.19
N GLU A 348 -3.41 17.46 19.34
CA GLU A 348 -2.54 18.52 19.86
C GLU A 348 -1.10 18.02 20.10
N ARG A 349 -0.95 16.88 20.78
CA ARG A 349 0.38 16.29 21.04
C ARG A 349 1.09 15.89 19.74
N MET A 350 0.36 15.43 18.75
CA MET A 350 0.93 15.10 17.44
C MET A 350 1.48 16.34 16.72
N VAL A 351 0.79 17.50 16.82
CA VAL A 351 1.30 18.76 16.26
C VAL A 351 2.67 19.12 16.84
N ASP A 352 2.86 18.97 18.15
CA ASP A 352 4.14 19.24 18.81
C ASP A 352 5.23 18.23 18.37
N LEU A 353 4.89 16.96 18.26
CA LEU A 353 5.79 15.93 17.72
C LEU A 353 6.27 16.29 16.32
N VAL A 354 5.34 16.55 15.39
CA VAL A 354 5.66 16.95 14.01
C VAL A 354 6.58 18.17 13.95
N LYS A 355 6.30 19.20 14.76
CA LYS A 355 7.14 20.41 14.84
C LYS A 355 8.58 20.08 15.30
N ASN A 356 8.72 19.23 16.30
CA ASN A 356 10.02 18.82 16.79
C ASN A 356 10.78 17.99 15.75
N LEU A 357 10.09 17.11 15.01
CA LEU A 357 10.69 16.32 13.94
C LEU A 357 11.17 17.21 12.78
N ILE A 358 10.37 18.18 12.32
CA ILE A 358 10.77 19.15 11.28
C ILE A 358 12.00 19.97 11.75
N THR A 359 12.02 20.40 13.02
CA THR A 359 13.16 21.11 13.60
C THR A 359 14.41 20.24 13.64
N ALA A 360 14.26 18.97 14.00
CA ALA A 360 15.35 18.00 14.03
C ALA A 360 15.90 17.71 12.63
N TYR A 361 15.03 17.56 11.62
CA TYR A 361 15.43 17.42 10.20
C TYR A 361 16.23 18.63 9.75
N ARG A 362 15.73 19.84 10.00
CA ARG A 362 16.43 21.08 9.63
C ARG A 362 17.83 21.16 10.26
N THR A 363 17.93 20.84 11.54
CA THR A 363 19.21 20.83 12.27
C THR A 363 20.15 19.76 11.72
N SER A 364 19.64 18.58 11.42
CA SER A 364 20.43 17.48 10.87
C SER A 364 20.99 17.83 9.49
N ILE A 365 20.14 18.30 8.57
CA ILE A 365 20.56 18.70 7.22
C ILE A 365 21.59 19.82 7.27
N ALA A 366 21.43 20.80 8.17
CA ALA A 366 22.41 21.87 8.38
C ALA A 366 23.81 21.33 8.74
N GLY A 367 23.86 20.24 9.51
CA GLY A 367 25.11 19.61 9.99
C GLY A 367 25.76 18.63 9.00
N LEU A 368 25.13 18.31 7.86
CA LEU A 368 25.70 17.37 6.89
C LEU A 368 26.98 17.93 6.25
N ASP A 369 28.04 17.16 6.29
CA ASP A 369 29.35 17.50 5.72
C ASP A 369 29.48 17.18 4.23
N TRP A 370 28.65 16.26 3.71
CA TRP A 370 28.68 15.78 2.34
C TRP A 370 27.76 16.58 1.39
N MET A 371 26.84 17.40 1.93
CA MET A 371 25.88 18.18 1.14
C MET A 371 26.32 19.64 1.06
N SER A 372 26.32 20.22 -0.13
CA SER A 372 26.64 21.62 -0.37
C SER A 372 25.61 22.56 0.25
N GLN A 373 26.02 23.82 0.51
CA GLN A 373 25.12 24.83 1.09
C GLN A 373 23.93 25.13 0.16
N GLU A 374 24.15 25.14 -1.16
CA GLU A 374 23.08 25.36 -2.14
C GLU A 374 21.98 24.28 -2.04
N THR A 375 22.36 23.00 -1.98
CA THR A 375 21.42 21.89 -1.86
C THR A 375 20.71 21.91 -0.50
N LYS A 376 21.43 22.24 0.59
CA LYS A 376 20.81 22.44 1.93
C LYS A 376 19.72 23.50 1.94
N GLU A 377 19.94 24.64 1.29
CA GLU A 377 18.95 25.73 1.21
C GLU A 377 17.67 25.26 0.49
N LYS A 378 17.81 24.51 -0.61
CA LYS A 378 16.66 23.91 -1.32
C LYS A 378 15.94 22.87 -0.46
N ALA A 379 16.67 22.04 0.28
CA ALA A 379 16.09 21.10 1.24
C ALA A 379 15.32 21.81 2.36
N PHE A 380 15.82 22.95 2.87
CA PHE A 380 15.11 23.76 3.87
C PHE A 380 13.80 24.33 3.32
N VAL A 381 13.81 24.83 2.07
CA VAL A 381 12.59 25.31 1.40
C VAL A 381 11.57 24.18 1.29
N LYS A 382 12.01 22.96 0.94
CA LYS A 382 11.12 21.80 0.88
C LYS A 382 10.54 21.46 2.25
N LEU A 383 11.36 21.44 3.32
CA LEU A 383 10.90 21.20 4.69
C LEU A 383 9.88 22.24 5.17
N GLU A 384 10.06 23.51 4.82
CA GLU A 384 9.13 24.59 5.19
C GLU A 384 7.77 24.49 4.50
N LYS A 385 7.71 23.80 3.35
CA LYS A 385 6.50 23.58 2.56
C LYS A 385 5.76 22.26 2.89
N PHE A 386 6.29 21.43 3.79
CA PHE A 386 5.56 20.24 4.22
C PHE A 386 4.21 20.61 4.84
N THR A 387 3.16 19.95 4.39
CA THR A 387 1.81 20.11 4.93
C THR A 387 1.46 18.90 5.78
N PRO A 388 1.44 19.00 7.11
CA PRO A 388 0.99 17.91 7.98
C PRO A 388 -0.53 17.84 8.05
N LYS A 389 -1.09 16.65 7.90
CA LYS A 389 -2.50 16.32 8.06
C LYS A 389 -2.66 15.28 9.16
N ILE A 390 -3.42 15.59 10.22
CA ILE A 390 -3.49 14.79 11.43
C ILE A 390 -4.94 14.45 11.77
N GLY A 391 -5.22 13.16 11.92
CA GLY A 391 -6.46 12.61 12.40
C GLY A 391 -7.50 12.38 11.33
N TYR A 392 -8.03 13.43 10.71
CA TYR A 392 -9.13 13.35 9.75
C TYR A 392 -9.23 14.59 8.85
N PRO A 393 -9.88 14.48 7.67
CA PRO A 393 -10.04 15.60 6.74
C PRO A 393 -11.05 16.63 7.25
N ASP A 394 -10.80 17.91 6.92
CA ASP A 394 -11.75 19.00 7.22
C ASP A 394 -12.98 18.97 6.30
N LYS A 395 -12.84 18.38 5.11
CA LYS A 395 -13.90 18.24 4.11
C LYS A 395 -14.09 16.77 3.76
N TRP A 396 -15.31 16.28 3.97
CA TRP A 396 -15.69 14.91 3.71
C TRP A 396 -16.15 14.70 2.25
N ARG A 397 -15.91 13.50 1.72
CA ARG A 397 -16.33 13.10 0.38
C ARG A 397 -17.86 13.07 0.28
N ASP A 398 -18.40 13.64 -0.80
CA ASP A 398 -19.83 13.65 -1.09
C ASP A 398 -20.26 12.39 -1.86
N TYR A 399 -21.00 11.52 -1.19
CA TYR A 399 -21.54 10.27 -1.78
C TYR A 399 -22.95 10.44 -2.36
N SER A 400 -23.50 11.66 -2.51
CA SER A 400 -24.87 11.89 -2.98
C SER A 400 -25.17 11.25 -4.34
N LYS A 401 -24.18 11.17 -5.22
CA LYS A 401 -24.30 10.54 -6.56
C LYS A 401 -24.21 9.02 -6.55
N LEU A 402 -23.72 8.40 -5.47
CA LEU A 402 -23.65 6.95 -5.37
C LEU A 402 -25.02 6.39 -5.02
N SER A 403 -25.53 5.45 -5.82
CA SER A 403 -26.78 4.74 -5.54
C SER A 403 -26.48 3.29 -5.14
N ILE A 404 -26.92 2.90 -3.93
CA ILE A 404 -26.84 1.53 -3.43
C ILE A 404 -28.26 0.98 -3.29
N LYS A 405 -28.47 -0.25 -3.77
CA LYS A 405 -29.76 -0.95 -3.77
C LYS A 405 -29.69 -2.19 -2.89
N PRO A 406 -30.75 -2.49 -2.11
CA PRO A 406 -30.81 -3.73 -1.35
C PRO A 406 -30.81 -4.95 -2.30
N LYS A 407 -30.16 -6.04 -1.90
CA LYS A 407 -30.14 -7.33 -2.61
C LYS A 407 -29.56 -7.29 -4.04
N ASP A 408 -28.75 -6.29 -4.35
CA ASP A 408 -28.12 -6.15 -5.68
C ASP A 408 -26.59 -6.00 -5.53
N LEU A 409 -25.93 -7.04 -4.99
CA LEU A 409 -24.50 -6.96 -4.66
C LEU A 409 -23.65 -6.61 -5.87
N ILE A 410 -23.78 -7.36 -6.98
CA ILE A 410 -22.96 -7.13 -8.20
C ILE A 410 -23.31 -5.78 -8.85
N GLY A 411 -24.60 -5.40 -8.88
CA GLY A 411 -24.99 -4.06 -9.36
C GLY A 411 -24.47 -2.94 -8.47
N ASN A 412 -24.39 -3.14 -7.16
CA ASN A 412 -23.80 -2.17 -6.23
C ASN A 412 -22.28 -2.02 -6.45
N LEU A 413 -21.55 -3.11 -6.72
CA LEU A 413 -20.12 -3.05 -7.07
C LEU A 413 -19.91 -2.22 -8.35
N ALA A 414 -20.72 -2.46 -9.38
CA ALA A 414 -20.66 -1.68 -10.61
C ALA A 414 -20.97 -0.18 -10.37
N ALA A 415 -21.96 0.12 -9.51
CA ALA A 415 -22.31 1.50 -9.16
C ALA A 415 -21.19 2.20 -8.38
N ILE A 416 -20.50 1.49 -7.47
CA ILE A 416 -19.34 1.98 -6.72
C ILE A 416 -18.18 2.28 -7.66
N SER A 417 -17.88 1.37 -8.57
CA SER A 417 -16.81 1.56 -9.56
C SER A 417 -17.07 2.78 -10.45
N LYS A 418 -18.27 2.87 -10.99
CA LYS A 418 -18.68 4.01 -11.82
C LYS A 418 -18.58 5.33 -11.04
N TYR A 419 -19.11 5.39 -9.82
CA TYR A 419 -19.04 6.58 -8.97
C TYR A 419 -17.58 6.98 -8.70
N SER A 420 -16.71 6.02 -8.39
CA SER A 420 -15.28 6.28 -8.13
C SER A 420 -14.57 6.81 -9.36
N GLN A 421 -14.82 6.22 -10.52
CA GLN A 421 -14.25 6.68 -11.79
C GLN A 421 -14.71 8.09 -12.16
N GLU A 422 -16.02 8.38 -12.05
CA GLU A 422 -16.58 9.72 -12.31
C GLU A 422 -16.01 10.76 -11.34
N TYR A 423 -15.82 10.40 -10.06
CA TYR A 423 -15.20 11.27 -9.06
C TYR A 423 -13.76 11.61 -9.43
N GLU A 424 -12.96 10.62 -9.80
CA GLU A 424 -11.56 10.81 -10.19
C GLU A 424 -11.45 11.65 -11.48
N TYR A 425 -12.19 11.32 -12.52
CA TYR A 425 -12.15 12.05 -13.78
C TYR A 425 -12.65 13.48 -13.67
N ALA A 426 -13.54 13.75 -12.72
CA ALA A 426 -14.02 15.12 -12.45
C ALA A 426 -12.95 16.05 -11.87
N LYS A 427 -11.79 15.56 -11.45
CA LYS A 427 -10.64 16.36 -11.00
C LYS A 427 -9.85 16.96 -12.16
N ILE A 428 -9.87 16.30 -13.34
CA ILE A 428 -9.11 16.72 -14.52
C ILE A 428 -9.64 18.06 -15.01
N GLY A 429 -8.73 19.01 -15.27
CA GLY A 429 -9.07 20.38 -15.64
C GLY A 429 -9.43 21.31 -14.48
N LYS A 430 -9.36 20.81 -13.25
CA LYS A 430 -9.51 21.62 -12.03
C LYS A 430 -8.19 21.75 -11.29
N PRO A 431 -8.01 22.80 -10.47
CA PRO A 431 -6.89 22.87 -9.54
C PRO A 431 -6.87 21.66 -8.59
N VAL A 432 -5.66 21.27 -8.18
CA VAL A 432 -5.47 20.20 -7.18
C VAL A 432 -6.10 20.61 -5.85
N ASP A 433 -6.96 19.76 -5.29
CA ASP A 433 -7.56 19.97 -3.97
C ASP A 433 -6.60 19.44 -2.88
N LYS A 434 -5.80 20.34 -2.30
CA LYS A 434 -4.87 19.99 -1.23
C LYS A 434 -5.55 19.56 0.08
N ALA A 435 -6.88 19.67 0.20
CA ALA A 435 -7.62 19.17 1.36
C ALA A 435 -7.97 17.68 1.25
N GLU A 436 -7.83 17.07 0.08
CA GLU A 436 -8.14 15.65 -0.16
C GLU A 436 -7.20 14.72 0.60
N TRP A 437 -7.75 13.63 1.15
CA TRP A 437 -7.02 12.56 1.81
C TRP A 437 -7.10 11.27 0.99
N TYR A 438 -6.01 10.49 0.97
CA TYR A 438 -5.96 9.19 0.26
C TYR A 438 -6.07 7.98 1.21
N MET A 439 -6.15 8.23 2.52
CA MET A 439 -6.48 7.24 3.53
C MET A 439 -7.64 7.73 4.39
N THR A 440 -8.49 6.81 4.82
CA THR A 440 -9.60 7.13 5.75
C THR A 440 -9.08 7.27 7.18
N PRO A 441 -9.80 7.99 8.07
CA PRO A 441 -9.36 8.17 9.46
C PRO A 441 -9.21 6.87 10.26
N GLN A 442 -9.93 5.81 9.90
CA GLN A 442 -9.86 4.49 10.53
C GLN A 442 -8.76 3.58 9.94
N THR A 443 -7.96 4.07 8.99
CA THR A 443 -6.82 3.36 8.44
C THR A 443 -5.65 3.37 9.44
N VAL A 444 -5.11 2.20 9.77
CA VAL A 444 -3.92 2.05 10.63
C VAL A 444 -2.68 2.12 9.73
N ASN A 445 -2.34 3.31 9.31
CA ASN A 445 -1.15 3.60 8.50
C ASN A 445 -0.89 5.12 8.49
N ALA A 446 0.15 5.54 7.75
CA ALA A 446 0.48 6.92 7.42
C ALA A 446 0.96 6.97 5.96
N TYR A 447 1.13 8.17 5.39
CA TYR A 447 1.74 8.31 4.06
C TYR A 447 2.34 9.69 3.82
N TYR A 448 3.35 9.73 2.94
CA TYR A 448 3.84 10.92 2.27
C TYR A 448 3.33 10.98 0.84
N ASN A 449 2.89 12.16 0.39
CA ASN A 449 2.49 12.41 -1.00
C ASN A 449 3.46 13.41 -1.64
N PRO A 450 4.34 13.00 -2.56
CA PRO A 450 5.34 13.88 -3.16
C PRO A 450 4.74 15.01 -3.99
N GLY A 451 3.65 14.76 -4.74
CA GLY A 451 2.99 15.76 -5.58
C GLY A 451 2.29 16.88 -4.80
N MET A 452 1.97 16.64 -3.53
CA MET A 452 1.39 17.65 -2.64
C MET A 452 2.37 18.11 -1.55
N ASN A 453 3.52 17.46 -1.41
CA ASN A 453 4.50 17.64 -0.35
C ASN A 453 3.84 17.59 1.04
N GLU A 454 3.08 16.55 1.30
CA GLU A 454 2.27 16.37 2.51
C GLU A 454 2.56 15.06 3.22
N ILE A 455 2.43 15.09 4.55
CA ILE A 455 2.50 13.92 5.44
C ILE A 455 1.16 13.76 6.15
N VAL A 456 0.63 12.55 6.16
CA VAL A 456 -0.75 12.29 6.63
C VAL A 456 -0.78 11.17 7.65
N PHE A 457 -1.40 11.43 8.80
CA PHE A 457 -1.51 10.51 9.93
C PHE A 457 -2.97 10.31 10.31
N PRO A 458 -3.64 9.24 9.80
CA PRO A 458 -5.01 8.91 10.18
C PRO A 458 -5.21 8.68 11.68
N ALA A 459 -6.41 8.93 12.19
CA ALA A 459 -6.73 8.83 13.61
C ALA A 459 -6.41 7.45 14.21
N ALA A 460 -6.61 6.37 13.44
CA ALA A 460 -6.49 5.00 13.95
C ALA A 460 -5.06 4.60 14.34
N ILE A 461 -4.01 5.17 13.72
CA ILE A 461 -2.62 4.87 14.11
C ILE A 461 -2.18 5.60 15.39
N LEU A 462 -2.89 6.67 15.78
CA LEU A 462 -2.56 7.54 16.90
C LEU A 462 -2.98 6.95 18.25
N GLN A 463 -2.62 5.70 18.50
CA GLN A 463 -2.96 4.89 19.66
C GLN A 463 -1.79 3.96 20.06
N PRO A 464 -1.75 3.43 21.32
CA PRO A 464 -0.80 2.39 21.67
C PRO A 464 -0.88 1.18 20.72
N PRO A 465 0.23 0.56 20.34
CA PRO A 465 1.59 0.74 20.88
C PRO A 465 2.43 1.84 20.21
N PHE A 466 1.91 2.57 19.22
CA PHE A 466 2.64 3.61 18.48
C PHE A 466 2.65 4.94 19.24
N PHE A 467 1.51 5.30 19.83
CA PHE A 467 1.32 6.57 20.52
C PHE A 467 0.50 6.41 21.80
N ASP A 468 1.13 6.57 22.95
CA ASP A 468 0.47 6.56 24.26
C ASP A 468 0.38 7.96 24.84
N VAL A 469 -0.79 8.60 24.74
CA VAL A 469 -1.07 9.92 25.31
C VAL A 469 -1.01 9.96 26.84
N LEU A 470 -1.02 8.79 27.50
CA LEU A 470 -0.97 8.65 28.96
C LEU A 470 0.42 8.28 29.47
N ALA A 471 1.43 8.19 28.61
CA ALA A 471 2.81 7.96 29.03
C ALA A 471 3.33 9.15 29.85
N ASP A 472 4.10 8.87 30.91
CA ASP A 472 4.66 9.89 31.81
C ASP A 472 5.85 10.64 31.18
N ASP A 473 6.50 10.05 30.17
CA ASP A 473 7.45 10.72 29.29
C ASP A 473 7.30 10.23 27.84
N ASP A 474 7.89 10.97 26.88
CA ASP A 474 7.69 10.73 25.46
C ASP A 474 8.76 9.84 24.80
N ALA A 475 9.67 9.22 25.56
CA ALA A 475 10.73 8.41 24.98
C ALA A 475 10.18 7.31 24.04
N ALA A 476 9.22 6.51 24.52
CA ALA A 476 8.58 5.47 23.71
C ALA A 476 7.74 6.05 22.57
N ASN A 477 7.06 7.19 22.76
CA ASN A 477 6.28 7.87 21.72
C ASN A 477 7.18 8.37 20.58
N TYR A 478 8.37 8.94 20.89
CA TYR A 478 9.33 9.32 19.85
C TYR A 478 9.92 8.09 19.14
N GLY A 479 10.15 6.97 19.84
CA GLY A 479 10.60 5.72 19.23
C GLY A 479 9.51 5.02 18.41
N GLY A 480 8.24 5.23 18.74
CA GLY A 480 7.07 4.72 18.02
C GLY A 480 6.58 5.70 16.95
N ILE A 481 5.51 6.44 17.26
CA ILE A 481 4.90 7.37 16.29
C ILE A 481 5.87 8.48 15.83
N GLY A 482 6.80 8.93 16.67
CA GLY A 482 7.81 9.90 16.27
C GLY A 482 8.71 9.38 15.14
N ALA A 483 9.14 8.11 15.23
CA ALA A 483 9.90 7.47 14.16
C ALA A 483 9.06 7.30 12.88
N VAL A 484 7.74 7.01 12.98
CA VAL A 484 6.82 6.98 11.84
C VAL A 484 6.69 8.38 11.21
N ILE A 485 6.54 9.45 12.00
CA ILE A 485 6.53 10.83 11.48
C ILE A 485 7.83 11.13 10.75
N GLY A 486 8.97 10.78 11.36
CA GLY A 486 10.28 10.95 10.76
C GLY A 486 10.44 10.17 9.45
N HIS A 487 9.89 8.97 9.38
CA HIS A 487 9.85 8.11 8.19
C HIS A 487 9.06 8.79 7.06
N GLU A 488 7.85 9.31 7.34
CA GLU A 488 7.03 9.99 6.32
C GLU A 488 7.68 11.29 5.83
N ILE A 489 8.29 12.07 6.71
CA ILE A 489 9.11 13.22 6.28
C ILE A 489 10.33 12.74 5.46
N GLY A 490 10.93 11.61 5.85
CA GLY A 490 12.04 10.96 5.18
C GLY A 490 11.73 10.57 3.74
N HIS A 491 10.51 10.16 3.45
CA HIS A 491 10.06 9.93 2.08
C HIS A 491 10.14 11.17 1.18
N GLY A 492 10.10 12.37 1.72
CA GLY A 492 10.41 13.58 0.96
C GLY A 492 11.87 13.68 0.51
N PHE A 493 12.75 12.89 1.10
CA PHE A 493 14.20 12.90 0.89
C PHE A 493 14.80 11.52 0.57
N ASP A 494 13.98 10.51 0.32
CA ASP A 494 14.42 9.19 -0.12
C ASP A 494 14.88 9.17 -1.58
N ASP A 495 15.15 8.00 -2.15
CA ASP A 495 15.66 7.85 -3.52
C ASP A 495 14.67 8.34 -4.59
N GLN A 496 13.37 8.37 -4.31
CA GLN A 496 12.33 8.87 -5.21
C GLN A 496 11.82 10.26 -4.80
N GLY A 497 11.45 10.46 -3.53
CA GLY A 497 10.95 11.74 -3.05
C GLY A 497 11.96 12.87 -3.16
N SER A 498 13.27 12.57 -3.06
CA SER A 498 14.34 13.54 -3.27
C SER A 498 14.40 14.11 -4.71
N LYS A 499 13.70 13.48 -5.66
CA LYS A 499 13.56 13.98 -7.05
C LYS A 499 12.48 15.07 -7.17
N TYR A 500 11.66 15.29 -6.13
CA TYR A 500 10.60 16.30 -6.10
C TYR A 500 11.03 17.52 -5.30
N ASP A 501 10.73 18.72 -5.79
CA ASP A 501 10.94 19.96 -5.06
C ASP A 501 9.88 20.20 -3.95
N GLY A 502 9.98 21.32 -3.25
CA GLY A 502 9.04 21.68 -2.19
C GLY A 502 7.62 22.04 -2.67
N ASP A 503 7.43 22.28 -3.95
CA ASP A 503 6.11 22.53 -4.56
C ASP A 503 5.46 21.24 -5.07
N GLY A 504 6.17 20.11 -5.01
CA GLY A 504 5.71 18.80 -5.46
C GLY A 504 5.99 18.51 -6.93
N ASN A 505 6.92 19.22 -7.55
CA ASN A 505 7.29 19.00 -8.94
C ASN A 505 8.53 18.09 -9.04
N LEU A 506 8.48 17.10 -9.93
CA LEU A 506 9.60 16.26 -10.33
C LEU A 506 10.61 17.08 -11.11
N VAL A 507 11.62 17.59 -10.43
CA VAL A 507 12.67 18.45 -10.97
C VAL A 507 13.98 18.22 -10.22
N ASN A 508 15.09 18.14 -10.96
CA ASN A 508 16.40 18.05 -10.32
C ASN A 508 16.76 19.37 -9.61
N TRP A 509 16.83 19.34 -8.29
CA TRP A 509 17.24 20.46 -7.46
C TRP A 509 18.58 20.24 -6.73
N TRP A 510 19.21 19.10 -6.96
CA TRP A 510 20.51 18.73 -6.42
C TRP A 510 21.66 19.24 -7.29
N SER A 511 22.84 19.46 -6.69
CA SER A 511 24.07 19.47 -7.47
C SER A 511 24.46 18.04 -7.85
N ASP A 512 25.16 17.89 -8.98
CA ASP A 512 25.61 16.54 -9.43
C ASP A 512 26.50 15.86 -8.39
N ALA A 513 27.34 16.63 -7.69
CA ALA A 513 28.22 16.11 -6.65
C ALA A 513 27.44 15.61 -5.42
N ASP A 514 26.44 16.38 -4.96
CA ASP A 514 25.62 15.98 -3.83
C ASP A 514 24.75 14.77 -4.18
N ARG A 515 24.24 14.72 -5.40
CA ARG A 515 23.48 13.56 -5.89
C ARG A 515 24.33 12.29 -5.89
N ALA A 516 25.56 12.36 -6.40
CA ALA A 516 26.49 11.23 -6.40
C ALA A 516 26.83 10.76 -4.96
N GLU A 517 27.03 11.69 -4.03
CA GLU A 517 27.28 11.34 -2.61
C GLU A 517 26.04 10.73 -1.93
N PHE A 518 24.83 11.17 -2.27
CA PHE A 518 23.59 10.54 -1.83
C PHE A 518 23.48 9.11 -2.37
N GLU A 519 23.66 8.92 -3.67
CA GLU A 519 23.59 7.61 -4.34
C GLU A 519 24.62 6.61 -3.79
N LYS A 520 25.82 7.07 -3.47
CA LYS A 520 26.83 6.24 -2.81
C LYS A 520 26.37 5.70 -1.45
N ARG A 521 25.63 6.51 -0.68
CA ARG A 521 25.09 6.11 0.61
C ARG A 521 23.90 5.17 0.45
N THR A 522 23.02 5.46 -0.49
CA THR A 522 21.87 4.59 -0.79
C THR A 522 22.30 3.22 -1.32
N ASN A 523 23.29 3.17 -2.20
CA ASN A 523 23.85 1.91 -2.70
C ASN A 523 24.46 1.07 -1.56
N LYS A 524 25.13 1.71 -0.59
CA LYS A 524 25.65 0.99 0.57
C LYS A 524 24.52 0.40 1.44
N LEU A 525 23.39 1.10 1.55
CA LEU A 525 22.21 0.59 2.25
C LEU A 525 21.58 -0.58 1.47
N ILE A 526 21.46 -0.48 0.15
CA ILE A 526 21.03 -1.58 -0.73
C ILE A 526 21.89 -2.82 -0.50
N ASP A 527 23.23 -2.67 -0.49
CA ASP A 527 24.16 -3.78 -0.27
C ASP A 527 24.00 -4.43 1.11
N GLN A 528 23.71 -3.64 2.16
CA GLN A 528 23.41 -4.19 3.49
C GLN A 528 22.17 -5.08 3.45
N TYR A 529 21.07 -4.62 2.84
CA TYR A 529 19.82 -5.35 2.79
C TYR A 529 19.85 -6.58 1.87
N ASN A 530 20.60 -6.54 0.76
CA ASN A 530 20.81 -7.68 -0.14
C ASN A 530 21.46 -8.91 0.53
N GLN A 531 22.09 -8.75 1.71
CA GLN A 531 22.66 -9.86 2.46
C GLN A 531 21.66 -10.56 3.39
N LEU A 532 20.50 -9.95 3.62
CA LEU A 532 19.54 -10.39 4.64
C LEU A 532 18.57 -11.43 4.08
N SER A 533 18.34 -12.48 4.88
CA SER A 533 17.33 -13.51 4.61
C SER A 533 16.38 -13.59 5.80
N PRO A 534 15.05 -13.50 5.60
CA PRO A 534 14.08 -13.55 6.68
C PRO A 534 14.09 -14.90 7.40
N ALA A 535 13.92 -14.89 8.72
CA ALA A 535 13.88 -16.13 9.50
C ALA A 535 12.74 -17.08 9.08
N ALA A 536 11.61 -16.54 8.61
CA ALA A 536 10.46 -17.33 8.16
C ALA A 536 10.64 -17.90 6.72
N ALA A 537 11.58 -17.37 5.92
CA ALA A 537 11.89 -17.83 4.56
C ALA A 537 13.40 -17.66 4.29
N PRO A 538 14.26 -18.49 4.89
CA PRO A 538 15.71 -18.32 4.86
C PRO A 538 16.35 -18.62 3.48
N ASP A 539 15.60 -19.19 2.57
CA ASP A 539 15.98 -19.50 1.19
C ASP A 539 15.88 -18.30 0.24
N VAL A 540 15.22 -17.22 0.64
CA VAL A 540 15.11 -16.00 -0.16
C VAL A 540 15.85 -14.82 0.48
N LYS A 541 16.25 -13.86 -0.32
CA LYS A 541 16.91 -12.64 0.14
C LYS A 541 16.05 -11.40 -0.11
N VAL A 542 16.23 -10.40 0.74
CA VAL A 542 15.63 -9.08 0.53
C VAL A 542 16.18 -8.47 -0.75
N ASN A 543 15.30 -7.86 -1.56
CA ASN A 543 15.68 -7.04 -2.69
C ASN A 543 15.93 -5.61 -2.19
N GLY A 544 17.20 -5.30 -1.89
CA GLY A 544 17.57 -3.99 -1.36
C GLY A 544 17.26 -2.82 -2.30
N ALA A 545 17.27 -3.04 -3.63
CA ALA A 545 16.93 -2.01 -4.61
C ALA A 545 15.42 -1.70 -4.62
N LEU A 546 14.56 -2.71 -4.40
CA LEU A 546 13.12 -2.52 -4.24
C LEU A 546 12.80 -1.79 -2.93
N THR A 547 13.50 -2.15 -1.85
CA THR A 547 13.17 -1.68 -0.49
C THR A 547 13.93 -0.42 -0.05
N VAL A 548 14.80 0.14 -0.89
CA VAL A 548 15.71 1.23 -0.48
C VAL A 548 14.98 2.48 0.00
N GLY A 549 13.88 2.86 -0.61
CA GLY A 549 13.09 4.04 -0.19
C GLY A 549 12.58 3.90 1.22
N GLU A 550 11.98 2.76 1.53
CA GLU A 550 11.50 2.42 2.87
C GLU A 550 12.63 2.34 3.90
N ASN A 551 13.76 1.74 3.51
CA ASN A 551 14.93 1.63 4.38
C ASN A 551 15.59 2.99 4.66
N ILE A 552 15.56 3.94 3.70
CA ILE A 552 16.00 5.33 3.90
C ILE A 552 15.02 6.04 4.84
N GLY A 553 13.71 5.86 4.64
CA GLY A 553 12.67 6.38 5.51
C GLY A 553 12.85 5.93 6.96
N ASP A 554 13.09 4.64 7.18
CA ASP A 554 13.33 4.07 8.51
C ASP A 554 14.62 4.60 9.17
N LEU A 555 15.74 4.59 8.41
CA LEU A 555 17.04 5.04 8.92
C LEU A 555 17.02 6.53 9.28
N GLY A 556 16.51 7.35 8.36
CA GLY A 556 16.34 8.78 8.56
C GLY A 556 15.33 9.06 9.66
N GLY A 557 14.17 8.41 9.60
CA GLY A 557 13.08 8.57 10.55
C GLY A 557 13.49 8.31 11.98
N LEU A 558 14.16 7.18 12.24
CA LEU A 558 14.63 6.84 13.59
C LEU A 558 15.75 7.78 14.07
N THR A 559 16.71 8.12 13.19
CA THR A 559 17.79 9.06 13.51
C THR A 559 17.24 10.43 13.93
N ILE A 560 16.32 10.95 13.14
CA ILE A 560 15.73 12.27 13.36
C ILE A 560 14.77 12.27 14.56
N ALA A 561 14.02 11.17 14.75
CA ALA A 561 13.14 11.04 15.92
C ALA A 561 13.95 11.04 17.24
N TYR A 562 15.15 10.45 17.25
CA TYR A 562 16.03 10.52 18.43
C TYR A 562 16.46 11.96 18.72
N LYS A 563 16.89 12.72 17.69
CA LYS A 563 17.23 14.14 17.83
C LYS A 563 16.02 14.98 18.29
N ALA A 564 14.83 14.68 17.74
CA ALA A 564 13.59 15.35 18.15
C ALA A 564 13.24 15.04 19.62
N TYR A 565 13.47 13.80 20.07
CA TYR A 565 13.34 13.44 21.48
C TYR A 565 14.28 14.26 22.36
N GLU A 566 15.56 14.39 21.99
CA GLU A 566 16.51 15.23 22.71
C GLU A 566 16.07 16.71 22.76
N ILE A 567 15.54 17.25 21.65
CA ILE A 567 14.96 18.60 21.62
C ILE A 567 13.79 18.73 22.61
N SER A 568 12.91 17.73 22.67
CA SER A 568 11.73 17.74 23.56
C SER A 568 12.09 17.77 25.05
N LEU A 569 13.24 17.22 25.41
CA LEU A 569 13.74 17.24 26.78
C LEU A 569 14.15 18.64 27.24
N ALA A 570 14.42 19.58 26.33
CA ALA A 570 14.84 20.95 26.65
C ALA A 570 16.00 21.01 27.68
N GLY A 571 16.97 20.09 27.54
CA GLY A 571 18.14 19.95 28.42
C GLY A 571 17.87 19.24 29.75
N LYS A 572 16.66 18.76 30.01
CA LYS A 572 16.34 17.96 31.21
C LYS A 572 16.79 16.51 31.03
N GLN A 573 17.18 15.88 32.11
CA GLN A 573 17.47 14.44 32.11
C GLN A 573 16.16 13.66 32.18
N PRO A 574 15.93 12.69 31.26
CA PRO A 574 14.74 11.87 31.32
C PRO A 574 14.79 10.91 32.52
N PRO A 575 13.64 10.58 33.12
CA PRO A 575 13.59 9.65 34.25
C PRO A 575 13.99 8.22 33.78
N VAL A 576 14.49 7.43 34.72
CA VAL A 576 14.58 5.98 34.57
C VAL A 576 13.21 5.40 34.92
N ILE A 577 12.55 4.71 33.99
CA ILE A 577 11.23 4.08 34.19
C ILE A 577 11.39 2.58 33.85
N ASP A 578 10.84 1.73 34.71
CA ASP A 578 10.92 0.26 34.56
C ASP A 578 12.35 -0.31 34.47
N GLY A 579 13.33 0.44 35.00
CA GLY A 579 14.75 0.10 34.97
C GLY A 579 15.48 0.49 33.67
N TYR A 580 14.80 1.16 32.72
CA TYR A 580 15.38 1.60 31.46
C TYR A 580 15.54 3.12 31.40
N THR A 581 16.66 3.58 30.84
CA THR A 581 16.91 5.00 30.55
C THR A 581 15.97 5.50 29.45
N GLY A 582 15.82 6.82 29.27
CA GLY A 582 15.03 7.39 28.18
C GLY A 582 15.51 6.92 26.79
N ALA A 583 16.84 6.91 26.56
CA ALA A 583 17.41 6.41 25.31
C ALA A 583 17.07 4.93 25.05
N GLN A 584 17.14 4.08 26.07
CA GLN A 584 16.76 2.68 25.94
C GLN A 584 15.28 2.52 25.63
N ARG A 585 14.40 3.26 26.33
CA ARG A 585 12.95 3.22 26.06
C ARG A 585 12.59 3.73 24.67
N PHE A 586 13.34 4.70 24.14
CA PHE A 586 13.19 5.16 22.76
C PHE A 586 13.37 4.00 21.77
N PHE A 587 14.50 3.28 21.82
CA PHE A 587 14.75 2.15 20.92
C PHE A 587 13.82 0.95 21.20
N MET A 588 13.39 0.75 22.44
CA MET A 588 12.40 -0.27 22.77
C MET A 588 11.01 0.08 22.17
N GLY A 589 10.64 1.36 22.13
CA GLY A 589 9.44 1.86 21.44
C GLY A 589 9.48 1.56 19.94
N TRP A 590 10.63 1.79 19.31
CA TRP A 590 10.86 1.40 17.91
C TRP A 590 10.67 -0.10 17.69
N ALA A 591 11.34 -0.94 18.48
CA ALA A 591 11.21 -2.38 18.36
C ALA A 591 9.80 -2.91 18.66
N GLN A 592 9.07 -2.29 19.59
CA GLN A 592 7.68 -2.61 19.89
C GLN A 592 6.76 -2.35 18.70
N SER A 593 6.98 -1.24 17.96
CA SER A 593 6.18 -0.87 16.78
C SER A 593 6.33 -1.89 15.65
N TRP A 594 7.50 -2.52 15.52
CA TRP A 594 7.78 -3.55 14.50
C TRP A 594 7.44 -4.98 14.95
N ARG A 595 6.80 -5.17 16.11
CA ARG A 595 6.36 -6.51 16.50
C ARG A 595 5.46 -7.10 15.42
N GLY A 596 5.98 -8.11 14.71
CA GLY A 596 5.31 -8.77 13.59
C GLY A 596 5.75 -10.20 13.41
N LYS A 597 4.86 -11.04 12.89
CA LYS A 597 5.06 -12.44 12.58
C LYS A 597 4.29 -12.80 11.31
N TYR A 598 4.92 -13.52 10.41
CA TYR A 598 4.41 -13.82 9.07
C TYR A 598 4.50 -15.30 8.74
N ARG A 599 3.56 -15.81 7.91
CA ARG A 599 3.68 -17.11 7.28
C ARG A 599 4.75 -17.07 6.20
N ALA A 600 5.42 -18.21 5.95
CA ALA A 600 6.54 -18.26 5.00
C ALA A 600 6.14 -17.87 3.56
N GLU A 601 4.97 -18.32 3.12
CA GLU A 601 4.40 -18.01 1.80
C GLU A 601 4.18 -16.50 1.63
N GLU A 602 3.64 -15.85 2.65
CA GLU A 602 3.43 -14.41 2.67
C GLU A 602 4.76 -13.64 2.64
N VAL A 603 5.79 -14.11 3.36
CA VAL A 603 7.12 -13.49 3.31
C VAL A 603 7.69 -13.55 1.89
N ARG A 604 7.62 -14.72 1.23
CA ARG A 604 8.08 -14.87 -0.16
C ARG A 604 7.34 -13.94 -1.12
N ARG A 605 6.00 -13.90 -1.00
CA ARG A 605 5.18 -13.00 -1.81
C ARG A 605 5.59 -11.53 -1.61
N ARG A 606 5.75 -11.09 -0.36
CA ARG A 606 6.13 -9.71 -0.05
C ARG A 606 7.53 -9.36 -0.55
N ILE A 607 8.50 -10.25 -0.44
CA ILE A 607 9.85 -10.01 -0.97
C ILE A 607 9.83 -9.73 -2.48
N ALA A 608 8.95 -10.37 -3.23
CA ALA A 608 8.81 -10.15 -4.66
C ALA A 608 8.08 -8.85 -5.03
N THR A 609 7.17 -8.36 -4.18
CA THR A 609 6.18 -7.34 -4.58
C THR A 609 6.09 -6.12 -3.67
N ASP A 610 6.58 -6.19 -2.43
CA ASP A 610 6.39 -5.16 -1.40
C ASP A 610 7.68 -4.34 -1.24
N PRO A 611 7.63 -2.99 -1.31
CA PRO A 611 8.80 -2.15 -1.09
C PRO A 611 9.27 -2.12 0.39
N HIS A 612 8.50 -2.69 1.32
CA HIS A 612 8.89 -2.75 2.73
C HIS A 612 9.72 -3.98 3.04
N SER A 613 10.84 -3.78 3.71
CA SER A 613 11.64 -4.88 4.27
C SER A 613 10.88 -5.61 5.39
N PRO A 614 11.18 -6.89 5.66
CA PRO A 614 10.62 -7.61 6.81
C PRO A 614 10.86 -6.89 8.15
N ASP A 615 9.87 -6.95 9.06
CA ASP A 615 9.84 -6.21 10.33
C ASP A 615 11.10 -6.39 11.17
N GLU A 616 11.67 -7.61 11.22
CA GLU A 616 12.90 -7.88 11.95
C GLU A 616 14.08 -7.05 11.41
N PHE A 617 14.12 -6.77 10.12
CA PHE A 617 15.18 -5.96 9.49
C PHE A 617 14.89 -4.47 9.56
N ARG A 618 13.62 -4.06 9.49
CA ARG A 618 13.22 -2.67 9.79
C ARG A 618 13.64 -2.28 11.20
N CYS A 619 13.58 -3.21 12.15
CA CYS A 619 14.10 -2.99 13.50
C CYS A 619 15.63 -3.10 13.58
N ASN A 620 16.17 -4.29 13.33
CA ASN A 620 17.55 -4.65 13.67
C ASN A 620 18.60 -4.02 12.74
N GLN A 621 18.37 -4.02 11.43
CA GLN A 621 19.33 -3.48 10.48
C GLN A 621 19.44 -1.96 10.59
N ILE A 622 18.36 -1.29 10.94
CA ILE A 622 18.37 0.16 11.15
C ILE A 622 19.18 0.54 12.40
N VAL A 623 18.91 -0.08 13.56
CA VAL A 623 19.63 0.28 14.80
C VAL A 623 21.13 -0.04 14.74
N ALA A 624 21.54 -1.04 13.93
CA ALA A 624 22.94 -1.35 13.70
C ALA A 624 23.73 -0.21 13.01
N ASN A 625 23.06 0.73 12.36
CA ASN A 625 23.66 1.92 11.74
C ASN A 625 23.73 3.13 12.68
N LEU A 626 23.07 3.13 13.89
CA LEU A 626 22.92 4.30 14.75
C LEU A 626 23.89 4.29 15.94
N ASP A 627 24.78 5.27 16.03
CA ASP A 627 25.70 5.44 17.16
C ASP A 627 24.97 5.64 18.50
N GLU A 628 23.79 6.23 18.47
CA GLU A 628 22.89 6.43 19.61
C GLU A 628 22.49 5.11 20.24
N PHE A 629 22.18 4.10 19.42
CA PHE A 629 21.88 2.74 19.87
C PHE A 629 23.10 2.09 20.55
N TYR A 630 24.28 2.26 19.95
CA TYR A 630 25.52 1.76 20.53
C TYR A 630 25.78 2.36 21.93
N ARG A 631 25.53 3.65 22.09
CA ARG A 631 25.66 4.31 23.41
C ARG A 631 24.60 3.84 24.40
N ALA A 632 23.33 3.73 23.96
CA ALA A 632 22.22 3.36 24.84
C ALA A 632 22.35 1.95 25.42
N PHE A 633 22.86 1.01 24.63
CA PHE A 633 22.99 -0.40 25.01
C PHE A 633 24.44 -0.89 25.19
N SER A 634 25.42 0.00 25.08
CA SER A 634 26.86 -0.33 25.23
C SER A 634 27.31 -1.43 24.24
N VAL A 635 26.88 -1.31 22.97
CA VAL A 635 27.24 -2.27 21.91
C VAL A 635 28.74 -2.23 21.63
N SER A 636 29.36 -3.39 21.53
CA SER A 636 30.80 -3.60 21.32
C SER A 636 31.05 -4.57 20.16
N GLU A 637 32.30 -4.70 19.72
CA GLU A 637 32.74 -5.60 18.64
C GLU A 637 32.37 -7.07 18.84
N LYS A 638 31.95 -7.47 20.03
CA LYS A 638 31.56 -8.84 20.38
C LYS A 638 30.08 -9.12 20.18
N ASP A 639 29.30 -8.09 19.90
CA ASP A 639 27.83 -8.15 19.84
C ASP A 639 27.36 -8.25 18.38
N ASN A 640 26.25 -8.93 18.13
CA ASN A 640 25.78 -9.19 16.76
C ASN A 640 25.36 -7.94 16.00
N HIS A 641 24.87 -6.90 16.69
CA HIS A 641 24.56 -5.61 16.07
C HIS A 641 25.78 -4.76 15.74
N PHE A 642 26.98 -5.20 16.15
CA PHE A 642 28.15 -4.41 15.87
C PHE A 642 28.45 -4.36 14.37
N MET A 643 28.57 -3.15 13.87
CA MET A 643 29.02 -2.83 12.53
C MET A 643 30.15 -1.79 12.65
N PRO A 644 31.32 -1.97 11.99
CA PRO A 644 32.37 -0.96 11.97
C PRO A 644 31.84 0.41 11.55
N ALA A 645 32.35 1.48 12.12
CA ALA A 645 31.83 2.83 11.89
C ALA A 645 31.85 3.26 10.41
N ASP A 646 32.86 2.81 9.66
CA ASP A 646 32.98 3.04 8.21
C ASP A 646 31.99 2.21 7.40
N SER A 647 31.40 1.16 7.97
CA SER A 647 30.37 0.33 7.35
C SER A 647 28.95 0.81 7.63
N ARG A 648 28.75 1.69 8.61
CA ARG A 648 27.44 2.28 8.92
C ARG A 648 27.03 3.28 7.85
N VAL A 649 25.74 3.29 7.54
CA VAL A 649 25.16 4.26 6.59
C VAL A 649 24.62 5.44 7.39
N ARG A 650 24.99 6.64 6.97
CA ARG A 650 24.47 7.91 7.51
C ARG A 650 24.06 8.77 6.32
N ILE A 651 22.78 9.08 6.24
CA ILE A 651 22.22 9.91 5.17
C ILE A 651 21.82 11.27 5.75
N TRP A 652 20.92 11.28 6.76
CA TRP A 652 20.37 12.48 7.39
C TRP A 652 20.83 12.73 8.82
#